data_efedf91c222b739d716a9d6e5573deb7
#
_entry.id   efedf91c222b739d716a9d6e5573deb7
#
_cell.length_a   1.000
_cell.length_b   1.000
_cell.length_c   1.000
_cell.angle_alpha   90.00
_cell.angle_beta   90.00
_cell.angle_gamma   90.00
#
_symmetry.space_group_name_H-M   'P 1'
#
loop_
_entity.id
_entity.type
_entity.pdbx_description
1 polymer ?
#
loop_
_entity_poly.entity_id
_entity_poly.type
_entity_poly.pdbx_seq_one_letter_code
_entity_poly.pdbx_strand_id
1 'polypeptide(L)'
;MVELINHGVYLLNGTEIRDNYQGMTPDEARENTITYGILRSHDVDGGKGNKMRIRFDAMMSHDITYVGIIQTARASGLEEFPLPYAMTNCHNSLCAVGGTINEDDHVFGLSAAKKYGGIYVPANQAVIHQYAREMMVKCGNMILGSDSHTRYGSLGNMGVGEGGGELVKQLLKNTWDINAPEVVLVWLEGAPKKGVGPHDVAISLVKATFESGVVKNKVLEFAGPGVKNLPIDFRNGIDIMTTETTCLSSIWVTDEEVKHHYDIHERPQDYRELKPGDVAYYDMMIRIDLSTQESMIALPFHPSNAVTIHELQADPVGILTRIEEDAKKRFGDKVDVHLVDKVVDGKVQADQGIIAGCSGGTYDNLAEAASILKGKNIGNDYFTASAYPQSTPVSMAVTREGITADLIEAGVVMKPAFCGPCFGAGDVPSNNGLSIRHTTRNFPNREGSKPGQGQLSLVALMDARSIAATAANGGVITAATDVEYENTHKPYVYDDKIYKCRVYNGFGKAKPETELRYGPNIKDWPKMYPMQENMLVELAAVIHDPVTTTDELIPSGETSSYRSNPLKLSEFALSRRVPEYVGLSKEIQKQDLARREGNVSENVAEALKAVGATAENTSFGSCVFANRPGDGSAREQAASCQKVLGGDANICYEYATKRYRSNCINWGIVPFTIAKDVEFNYEPGDKVFIPGIREAILAGKEEIDAQVITKEGVKPIHLFFQNLTANERQILADGCLMNYYASSKR
;
A
#
# COMPACT_ATOMS: atom_id res chain seq x y z
N MET A 1 -3.65 24.49 -9.14
CA MET A 1 -3.06 23.61 -10.19
C MET A 1 -1.77 23.04 -9.64
N VAL A 2 -1.43 21.80 -10.01
CA VAL A 2 -0.17 21.15 -9.60
C VAL A 2 0.88 21.41 -10.70
N GLU A 3 2.03 21.94 -10.32
CA GLU A 3 3.14 22.23 -11.22
C GLU A 3 4.37 21.42 -10.79
N LEU A 4 5.03 20.75 -11.76
CA LEU A 4 6.24 19.96 -11.51
C LEU A 4 7.47 20.76 -11.95
N ILE A 5 8.41 20.98 -11.03
CA ILE A 5 9.69 21.63 -11.25
C ILE A 5 10.77 20.57 -11.14
N ASN A 6 11.18 20.01 -12.28
CA ASN A 6 12.02 18.81 -12.40
C ASN A 6 13.53 19.13 -12.29
N HIS A 7 13.90 20.05 -11.42
CA HIS A 7 15.29 20.35 -11.07
C HIS A 7 15.40 20.67 -9.57
N GLY A 8 16.61 20.62 -9.05
CA GLY A 8 16.86 20.87 -7.64
C GLY A 8 16.64 22.34 -7.25
N VAL A 9 16.14 22.54 -6.03
CA VAL A 9 15.89 23.87 -5.46
C VAL A 9 16.42 23.98 -4.04
N TYR A 10 16.84 25.18 -3.66
CA TYR A 10 17.15 25.54 -2.28
C TYR A 10 15.98 26.27 -1.64
N LEU A 11 15.68 25.91 -0.39
CA LEU A 11 14.74 26.61 0.46
C LEU A 11 15.53 27.34 1.55
N LEU A 12 15.45 28.68 1.56
CA LEU A 12 16.15 29.52 2.51
C LEU A 12 15.20 30.02 3.59
N ASN A 13 15.58 29.84 4.83
CA ASN A 13 14.81 30.23 6.03
C ASN A 13 13.33 29.78 6.01
N GLY A 14 13.06 28.66 5.33
CA GLY A 14 11.72 28.10 5.19
C GLY A 14 10.73 28.90 4.32
N THR A 15 11.16 29.93 3.64
CA THR A 15 10.28 30.88 2.92
C THR A 15 10.72 31.25 1.52
N GLU A 16 12.00 31.31 1.23
CA GLU A 16 12.53 31.75 -0.06
C GLU A 16 13.07 30.56 -0.88
N ILE A 17 12.55 30.37 -2.07
CA ILE A 17 12.97 29.30 -3.00
C ILE A 17 13.94 29.89 -4.02
N ARG A 18 15.06 29.22 -4.24
CA ARG A 18 16.08 29.57 -5.24
C ARG A 18 16.56 28.34 -6.00
N ASP A 19 16.80 28.51 -7.30
CA ASP A 19 17.38 27.46 -8.15
C ASP A 19 18.86 27.22 -7.85
N ASN A 20 19.57 28.27 -7.40
CA ASN A 20 21.00 28.24 -7.11
C ASN A 20 21.34 28.95 -5.81
N TYR A 21 22.26 28.38 -5.04
CA TYR A 21 22.83 28.99 -3.84
C TYR A 21 24.30 28.63 -3.69
N GLN A 22 25.16 29.65 -3.48
CA GLN A 22 26.61 29.41 -3.45
C GLN A 22 27.17 29.14 -2.04
N GLY A 23 26.36 29.28 -1.01
CA GLY A 23 26.81 29.17 0.40
C GLY A 23 26.93 27.74 0.91
N MET A 24 26.35 26.76 0.23
CA MET A 24 26.31 25.35 0.65
C MET A 24 26.05 24.44 -0.57
N THR A 25 26.74 23.31 -0.63
CA THR A 25 26.50 22.32 -1.70
C THR A 25 25.14 21.62 -1.54
N PRO A 26 24.59 21.06 -2.64
CA PRO A 26 23.32 20.28 -2.56
C PRO A 26 23.35 19.18 -1.51
N ASP A 27 24.44 18.42 -1.42
CA ASP A 27 24.54 17.30 -0.48
C ASP A 27 24.59 17.79 0.98
N GLU A 28 25.33 18.88 1.27
CA GLU A 28 25.34 19.47 2.61
C GLU A 28 23.98 20.03 2.99
N ALA A 29 23.32 20.74 2.07
CA ALA A 29 22.02 21.35 2.32
C ALA A 29 20.88 20.32 2.41
N ARG A 30 21.00 19.15 1.75
CA ARG A 30 20.03 18.06 1.88
C ARG A 30 19.99 17.49 3.30
N GLU A 31 21.13 17.47 4.01
CA GLU A 31 21.18 17.04 5.43
C GLU A 31 20.33 17.95 6.35
N ASN A 32 19.97 19.16 5.90
CA ASN A 32 19.13 20.09 6.63
C ASN A 32 17.62 19.94 6.37
N THR A 33 17.20 18.97 5.56
CA THR A 33 15.77 18.64 5.38
C THR A 33 15.23 17.96 6.63
N ILE A 34 13.92 18.08 6.88
CA ILE A 34 13.25 17.33 7.96
C ILE A 34 13.46 15.84 7.76
N THR A 35 13.34 15.39 6.51
CA THR A 35 13.54 14.00 6.07
C THR A 35 14.87 13.43 6.55
N TYR A 36 15.97 14.11 6.24
CA TYR A 36 17.31 13.63 6.65
C TYR A 36 17.52 13.74 8.15
N GLY A 37 17.00 14.78 8.80
CA GLY A 37 17.02 14.88 10.26
C GLY A 37 16.39 13.69 10.96
N ILE A 38 15.25 13.18 10.45
CA ILE A 38 14.58 12.00 10.99
C ILE A 38 15.36 10.73 10.63
N LEU A 39 15.70 10.51 9.36
CA LEU A 39 16.39 9.28 8.91
C LEU A 39 17.75 9.12 9.62
N ARG A 40 18.55 10.17 9.72
CA ARG A 40 19.85 10.12 10.41
C ARG A 40 19.75 9.83 11.90
N SER A 41 18.70 10.32 12.56
CA SER A 41 18.47 10.03 13.99
C SER A 41 18.09 8.56 14.25
N HIS A 42 17.63 7.83 13.22
CA HIS A 42 17.24 6.41 13.30
C HIS A 42 18.24 5.48 12.63
N ASP A 43 19.29 6.02 12.00
CA ASP A 43 20.36 5.23 11.38
C ASP A 43 21.32 4.70 12.46
N VAL A 44 21.37 3.38 12.62
CA VAL A 44 22.21 2.72 13.64
C VAL A 44 23.71 2.88 13.39
N ASP A 45 24.11 3.15 12.17
CA ASP A 45 25.53 3.34 11.81
C ASP A 45 25.98 4.80 12.00
N GLY A 46 25.06 5.75 12.13
CA GLY A 46 25.32 7.18 12.39
C GLY A 46 26.14 7.88 11.31
N GLY A 47 26.30 7.25 10.14
CA GLY A 47 27.11 7.73 9.04
C GLY A 47 26.42 8.74 8.12
N LYS A 48 27.22 9.52 7.37
CA LYS A 48 26.73 10.40 6.29
C LYS A 48 26.78 9.71 4.90
N GLY A 49 26.91 8.38 4.88
CA GLY A 49 26.98 7.61 3.66
C GLY A 49 25.63 7.49 2.93
N ASN A 50 25.69 6.98 1.70
CA ASN A 50 24.48 6.77 0.88
C ASN A 50 23.62 5.58 1.34
N LYS A 51 24.12 4.72 2.23
CA LYS A 51 23.36 3.60 2.82
C LYS A 51 22.99 3.94 4.25
N MET A 52 21.75 3.63 4.62
CA MET A 52 21.22 3.82 5.97
C MET A 52 20.62 2.52 6.47
N ARG A 53 20.82 2.22 7.76
CA ARG A 53 20.28 1.06 8.46
C ARG A 53 19.37 1.54 9.58
N ILE A 54 18.08 1.56 9.30
CA ILE A 54 17.06 2.23 10.12
C ILE A 54 16.44 1.28 11.14
N ARG A 55 16.28 1.74 12.38
CA ARG A 55 15.39 1.17 13.39
C ARG A 55 14.20 2.07 13.62
N PHE A 56 13.02 1.47 13.68
CA PHE A 56 11.76 2.18 13.93
C PHE A 56 11.45 2.24 15.43
N ASP A 57 10.65 3.25 15.82
CA ASP A 57 10.21 3.44 17.21
C ASP A 57 8.98 2.60 17.55
N ALA A 58 8.13 2.30 16.58
CA ALA A 58 6.93 1.50 16.75
C ALA A 58 6.54 0.78 15.47
N MET A 59 5.67 -0.20 15.60
CA MET A 59 5.12 -0.97 14.49
C MET A 59 3.61 -1.08 14.56
N MET A 60 3.00 -1.29 13.38
CA MET A 60 1.56 -1.54 13.25
C MET A 60 1.25 -2.57 12.19
N SER A 61 0.24 -3.40 12.46
CA SER A 61 -0.29 -4.38 11.49
C SER A 61 -1.79 -4.54 11.66
N HIS A 62 -2.43 -5.03 10.62
CA HIS A 62 -3.87 -5.34 10.63
C HIS A 62 -4.11 -6.85 10.52
N ASP A 63 -5.36 -7.26 10.73
CA ASP A 63 -5.79 -8.65 10.87
C ASP A 63 -5.58 -9.54 9.63
N ILE A 64 -5.31 -8.97 8.46
CA ILE A 64 -4.92 -9.77 7.28
C ILE A 64 -3.40 -9.94 7.14
N THR A 65 -2.58 -9.45 8.07
CA THR A 65 -1.11 -9.53 7.99
C THR A 65 -0.43 -10.00 9.27
N TYR A 66 -0.88 -9.58 10.46
CA TYR A 66 -0.13 -9.83 11.69
C TYR A 66 0.04 -11.33 12.02
N VAL A 67 -0.92 -12.19 11.66
CA VAL A 67 -0.78 -13.64 11.92
C VAL A 67 0.43 -14.18 11.17
N GLY A 68 0.55 -13.91 9.88
CA GLY A 68 1.70 -14.34 9.07
C GLY A 68 3.03 -13.74 9.56
N ILE A 69 3.04 -12.46 9.94
CA ILE A 69 4.22 -11.77 10.51
C ILE A 69 4.67 -12.46 11.79
N ILE A 70 3.75 -12.72 12.72
CA ILE A 70 4.07 -13.37 13.99
C ILE A 70 4.53 -14.81 13.77
N GLN A 71 3.88 -15.55 12.90
CA GLN A 71 4.29 -16.93 12.55
C GLN A 71 5.71 -16.96 11.97
N THR A 72 6.04 -16.01 11.05
CA THR A 72 7.37 -15.89 10.47
C THR A 72 8.41 -15.49 11.53
N ALA A 73 8.11 -14.50 12.37
CA ALA A 73 9.00 -14.06 13.44
C ALA A 73 9.24 -15.17 14.47
N ARG A 74 8.18 -15.93 14.83
CA ARG A 74 8.27 -17.09 15.72
C ARG A 74 9.16 -18.19 15.15
N ALA A 75 8.97 -18.54 13.88
CA ALA A 75 9.82 -19.51 13.18
C ALA A 75 11.30 -19.04 13.11
N SER A 76 11.53 -17.73 13.18
CA SER A 76 12.84 -17.09 13.17
C SER A 76 13.40 -16.83 14.59
N GLY A 77 12.68 -17.24 15.65
CA GLY A 77 13.14 -17.18 17.04
C GLY A 77 12.74 -15.94 17.83
N LEU A 78 11.56 -15.39 17.57
CA LEU A 78 10.97 -14.31 18.35
C LEU A 78 10.77 -14.74 19.82
N GLU A 79 11.21 -13.90 20.76
CA GLU A 79 11.04 -14.08 22.20
C GLU A 79 10.02 -13.12 22.80
N GLU A 80 10.13 -11.83 22.46
CA GLU A 80 9.22 -10.75 22.84
C GLU A 80 9.24 -9.64 21.77
N PHE A 81 8.25 -8.76 21.80
CA PHE A 81 8.25 -7.58 20.92
C PHE A 81 9.18 -6.51 21.51
N PRO A 82 10.25 -6.13 20.77
CA PRO A 82 11.26 -5.21 21.28
C PRO A 82 10.84 -3.73 21.25
N LEU A 83 9.73 -3.43 20.60
CA LEU A 83 9.17 -2.08 20.42
C LEU A 83 7.64 -2.16 20.47
N PRO A 84 6.92 -1.03 20.70
CA PRO A 84 5.47 -1.02 20.67
C PRO A 84 4.96 -1.56 19.33
N TYR A 85 4.19 -2.63 19.36
CA TYR A 85 3.60 -3.26 18.18
C TYR A 85 2.09 -3.36 18.34
N ALA A 86 1.35 -2.56 17.57
CA ALA A 86 -0.11 -2.56 17.56
C ALA A 86 -0.67 -3.47 16.46
N MET A 87 -1.53 -4.40 16.87
CA MET A 87 -2.28 -5.30 16.03
C MET A 87 -3.74 -4.85 16.00
N THR A 88 -4.20 -4.34 14.86
CA THR A 88 -5.56 -3.81 14.67
C THR A 88 -6.42 -4.77 13.87
N ASN A 89 -7.68 -4.91 14.25
CA ASN A 89 -8.62 -5.83 13.60
C ASN A 89 -9.62 -5.04 12.75
N CYS A 90 -9.12 -4.33 11.74
CA CYS A 90 -9.89 -3.35 10.99
C CYS A 90 -10.13 -3.71 9.53
N HIS A 91 -9.48 -4.73 8.97
CA HIS A 91 -9.67 -5.13 7.58
C HIS A 91 -10.73 -6.23 7.46
N ASN A 92 -10.61 -7.32 8.19
CA ASN A 92 -11.68 -8.31 8.24
C ASN A 92 -12.81 -7.92 9.20
N SER A 93 -12.46 -7.38 10.37
CA SER A 93 -13.40 -6.86 11.39
C SER A 93 -14.62 -7.76 11.64
N LEU A 94 -14.46 -9.09 11.51
CA LEU A 94 -15.54 -10.09 11.61
C LEU A 94 -16.58 -10.04 10.47
N CYS A 95 -16.33 -9.26 9.42
CA CYS A 95 -17.33 -8.97 8.36
C CYS A 95 -16.98 -9.57 6.99
N ALA A 96 -15.71 -10.01 6.77
CA ALA A 96 -15.25 -10.33 5.42
C ALA A 96 -15.79 -11.65 4.87
N VAL A 97 -15.99 -12.66 5.73
CA VAL A 97 -16.54 -13.96 5.35
C VAL A 97 -17.31 -14.58 6.52
N GLY A 98 -18.24 -15.46 6.23
CA GLY A 98 -18.94 -16.26 7.24
C GLY A 98 -18.06 -17.35 7.86
N GLY A 99 -18.42 -17.82 9.05
CA GLY A 99 -17.70 -18.83 9.82
C GLY A 99 -16.72 -18.24 10.84
N THR A 100 -15.87 -19.08 11.40
CA THR A 100 -15.02 -18.73 12.54
C THR A 100 -13.67 -18.10 12.16
N ILE A 101 -13.30 -18.11 10.88
CA ILE A 101 -11.94 -17.82 10.38
C ILE A 101 -11.43 -16.45 10.88
N ASN A 102 -12.25 -15.40 10.77
CA ASN A 102 -11.83 -14.06 11.15
C ASN A 102 -11.64 -13.92 12.67
N GLU A 103 -12.57 -14.50 13.45
CA GLU A 103 -12.45 -14.46 14.92
C GLU A 103 -11.31 -15.34 15.41
N ASP A 104 -10.98 -16.45 14.75
CA ASP A 104 -9.82 -17.28 15.06
C ASP A 104 -8.51 -16.48 14.93
N ASP A 105 -8.38 -15.66 13.87
CA ASP A 105 -7.24 -14.76 13.68
C ASP A 105 -7.17 -13.69 14.78
N HIS A 106 -8.32 -13.13 15.21
CA HIS A 106 -8.39 -12.15 16.29
C HIS A 106 -8.02 -12.76 17.64
N VAL A 107 -8.52 -13.97 17.94
CA VAL A 107 -8.16 -14.70 19.17
C VAL A 107 -6.67 -15.05 19.20
N PHE A 108 -6.09 -15.45 18.05
CA PHE A 108 -4.65 -15.63 17.93
C PHE A 108 -3.91 -14.32 18.23
N GLY A 109 -4.33 -13.20 17.61
CA GLY A 109 -3.73 -11.89 17.81
C GLY A 109 -3.70 -11.45 19.27
N LEU A 110 -4.82 -11.61 20.00
CA LEU A 110 -4.87 -11.30 21.44
C LEU A 110 -3.94 -12.21 22.26
N SER A 111 -3.89 -13.50 21.95
CA SER A 111 -2.99 -14.44 22.64
C SER A 111 -1.52 -14.11 22.38
N ALA A 112 -1.19 -13.69 21.15
CA ALA A 112 0.15 -13.23 20.78
C ALA A 112 0.52 -11.90 21.47
N ALA A 113 -0.42 -10.95 21.54
CA ALA A 113 -0.21 -9.70 22.28
C ALA A 113 0.12 -9.95 23.76
N LYS A 114 -0.57 -10.90 24.39
CA LYS A 114 -0.29 -11.31 25.76
C LYS A 114 1.08 -11.98 25.90
N LYS A 115 1.37 -12.92 24.99
CA LYS A 115 2.62 -13.70 25.04
C LYS A 115 3.85 -12.85 24.82
N TYR A 116 3.83 -12.01 23.79
CA TYR A 116 5.00 -11.27 23.33
C TYR A 116 5.02 -9.80 23.76
N GLY A 117 4.00 -9.32 24.48
CA GLY A 117 3.96 -7.93 24.95
C GLY A 117 3.51 -6.92 23.89
N GLY A 118 2.44 -7.23 23.15
CA GLY A 118 1.89 -6.35 22.12
C GLY A 118 0.71 -5.51 22.56
N ILE A 119 0.24 -4.66 21.64
CA ILE A 119 -0.99 -3.87 21.76
C ILE A 119 -2.03 -4.51 20.84
N TYR A 120 -3.21 -4.86 21.38
CA TYR A 120 -4.28 -5.47 20.60
C TYR A 120 -5.51 -4.56 20.59
N VAL A 121 -5.90 -4.13 19.39
CA VAL A 121 -7.05 -3.29 19.12
C VAL A 121 -8.18 -4.14 18.54
N PRO A 122 -9.29 -4.36 19.26
CA PRO A 122 -10.38 -5.21 18.80
C PRO A 122 -11.05 -4.70 17.51
N ALA A 123 -11.81 -5.57 16.85
CA ALA A 123 -12.59 -5.23 15.69
C ALA A 123 -13.53 -4.03 15.94
N ASN A 124 -13.71 -3.21 14.91
CA ASN A 124 -14.58 -2.03 14.89
C ASN A 124 -14.22 -0.91 15.88
N GLN A 125 -13.02 -0.94 16.50
CA GLN A 125 -12.57 0.15 17.38
C GLN A 125 -11.93 1.30 16.61
N ALA A 126 -11.07 0.99 15.65
CA ALA A 126 -10.45 1.98 14.78
C ALA A 126 -9.89 1.33 13.54
N VAL A 127 -9.83 2.07 12.42
CA VAL A 127 -8.95 1.73 11.31
C VAL A 127 -7.50 1.93 11.74
N ILE A 128 -6.57 1.12 11.19
CA ILE A 128 -5.17 1.08 11.64
C ILE A 128 -4.52 2.47 11.75
N HIS A 129 -4.67 3.30 10.72
CA HIS A 129 -3.99 4.58 10.67
C HIS A 129 -4.60 5.63 11.60
N GLN A 130 -5.89 5.53 11.90
CA GLN A 130 -6.51 6.43 12.87
C GLN A 130 -6.10 6.07 14.30
N TYR A 131 -6.02 4.76 14.64
CA TYR A 131 -5.46 4.36 15.92
C TYR A 131 -4.02 4.87 16.10
N ALA A 132 -3.19 4.80 15.03
CA ALA A 132 -1.84 5.35 15.07
C ALA A 132 -1.84 6.85 15.39
N ARG A 133 -2.65 7.64 14.67
CA ARG A 133 -2.74 9.11 14.83
C ARG A 133 -3.20 9.48 16.23
N GLU A 134 -4.20 8.77 16.76
CA GLU A 134 -4.75 9.04 18.09
C GLU A 134 -3.83 8.59 19.24
N MET A 135 -3.04 7.50 19.07
CA MET A 135 -2.38 6.82 20.19
C MET A 135 -0.87 6.65 20.09
N MET A 136 -0.26 6.67 18.89
CA MET A 136 1.12 6.18 18.73
C MET A 136 2.10 7.15 18.08
N VAL A 137 1.63 8.02 17.17
CA VAL A 137 2.51 8.95 16.45
C VAL A 137 3.16 9.97 17.41
N LYS A 138 4.41 10.37 17.10
CA LYS A 138 5.16 11.42 17.79
C LYS A 138 6.00 12.18 16.78
N CYS A 139 6.12 13.49 16.96
CA CYS A 139 6.96 14.30 16.06
C CYS A 139 8.42 13.84 16.06
N GLY A 140 8.95 13.62 14.87
CA GLY A 140 10.32 13.19 14.66
C GLY A 140 10.59 11.69 14.84
N ASN A 141 9.57 10.90 15.15
CA ASN A 141 9.65 9.45 15.24
C ASN A 141 9.32 8.77 13.91
N MET A 142 9.59 7.46 13.83
CA MET A 142 9.29 6.61 12.69
C MET A 142 8.42 5.42 13.08
N ILE A 143 7.39 5.15 12.28
CA ILE A 143 6.52 3.96 12.44
C ILE A 143 6.57 3.10 11.19
N LEU A 144 6.81 1.79 11.37
CA LEU A 144 6.73 0.80 10.30
C LEU A 144 5.37 0.08 10.34
N GLY A 145 4.65 0.10 9.23
CA GLY A 145 3.37 -0.58 9.12
C GLY A 145 3.32 -1.65 8.03
N SER A 146 2.53 -2.69 8.24
CA SER A 146 2.26 -3.69 7.20
C SER A 146 1.22 -3.24 6.16
N ASP A 147 0.66 -2.06 6.34
CA ASP A 147 -0.22 -1.40 5.37
C ASP A 147 0.54 -0.34 4.57
N SER A 148 0.29 -0.29 3.25
CA SER A 148 0.96 0.66 2.35
C SER A 148 0.63 2.13 2.65
N HIS A 149 -0.54 2.40 3.25
CA HIS A 149 -0.96 3.75 3.64
C HIS A 149 -0.42 4.19 5.02
N THR A 150 0.61 3.54 5.52
CA THR A 150 1.32 3.99 6.73
C THR A 150 2.00 5.33 6.43
N ARG A 151 1.25 6.41 6.63
CA ARG A 151 1.62 7.81 6.41
C ARG A 151 1.13 8.66 7.57
N TYR A 152 2.05 9.31 8.27
CA TYR A 152 1.78 10.13 9.46
C TYR A 152 2.58 11.43 9.42
N GLY A 153 3.08 11.79 8.23
CA GLY A 153 3.91 12.97 8.02
C GLY A 153 3.21 14.26 8.42
N SER A 154 1.91 14.35 8.19
CA SER A 154 1.06 15.47 8.60
C SER A 154 1.07 15.75 10.11
N LEU A 155 1.42 14.76 10.93
CA LEU A 155 1.59 14.85 12.38
C LEU A 155 3.07 14.82 12.82
N GLY A 156 3.99 15.06 11.90
CA GLY A 156 5.42 15.09 12.16
C GLY A 156 6.07 13.71 12.38
N ASN A 157 5.39 12.61 12.06
CA ASN A 157 5.92 11.26 12.21
C ASN A 157 6.14 10.63 10.82
N MET A 158 7.33 10.11 10.56
CA MET A 158 7.59 9.45 9.28
C MET A 158 7.05 8.02 9.30
N GLY A 159 5.92 7.81 8.64
CA GLY A 159 5.30 6.50 8.46
C GLY A 159 5.82 5.80 7.20
N VAL A 160 6.19 4.54 7.32
CA VAL A 160 6.64 3.71 6.19
C VAL A 160 5.81 2.45 6.12
N GLY A 161 5.21 2.20 4.96
CA GLY A 161 4.47 0.97 4.69
C GLY A 161 5.34 -0.05 3.96
N GLU A 162 5.57 -1.22 4.59
CA GLU A 162 6.39 -2.30 4.02
C GLU A 162 5.69 -3.66 4.17
N GLY A 163 6.24 -4.68 3.53
CA GLY A 163 5.75 -6.04 3.68
C GLY A 163 6.16 -6.71 4.99
N GLY A 164 5.49 -7.80 5.32
CA GLY A 164 5.66 -8.51 6.58
C GLY A 164 7.10 -8.89 6.92
N GLY A 165 7.94 -9.21 5.91
CA GLY A 165 9.35 -9.53 6.11
C GLY A 165 10.16 -8.40 6.74
N GLU A 166 9.89 -7.14 6.38
CA GLU A 166 10.57 -5.99 7.00
C GLU A 166 10.14 -5.78 8.45
N LEU A 167 8.86 -6.05 8.76
CA LEU A 167 8.37 -6.02 10.13
C LEU A 167 9.02 -7.15 10.97
N VAL A 168 9.17 -8.35 10.40
CA VAL A 168 9.87 -9.45 11.06
C VAL A 168 11.31 -9.08 11.41
N LYS A 169 12.03 -8.39 10.50
CA LYS A 169 13.39 -7.88 10.80
C LYS A 169 13.40 -6.99 12.03
N GLN A 170 12.47 -6.05 12.15
CA GLN A 170 12.38 -5.17 13.32
C GLN A 170 12.03 -5.94 14.59
N LEU A 171 11.11 -6.93 14.52
CA LEU A 171 10.79 -7.81 15.64
C LEU A 171 11.99 -8.64 16.13
N LEU A 172 12.94 -8.92 15.25
CA LEU A 172 14.19 -9.63 15.54
C LEU A 172 15.37 -8.68 15.80
N LYS A 173 15.09 -7.40 16.06
CA LYS A 173 16.08 -6.34 16.38
C LYS A 173 17.07 -6.08 15.24
N ASN A 174 16.70 -6.40 14.00
CA ASN A 174 17.47 -6.07 12.81
C ASN A 174 16.98 -4.73 12.21
N THR A 175 17.53 -4.31 11.08
CA THR A 175 17.33 -2.99 10.48
C THR A 175 16.52 -3.06 9.18
N TRP A 176 15.94 -1.93 8.82
CA TRP A 176 15.42 -1.66 7.49
C TRP A 176 16.50 -0.91 6.71
N ASP A 177 17.03 -1.57 5.68
CA ASP A 177 18.18 -1.09 4.94
C ASP A 177 17.70 -0.34 3.68
N ILE A 178 18.18 0.89 3.51
CA ILE A 178 17.82 1.74 2.36
C ILE A 178 19.04 2.50 1.84
N ASN A 179 18.96 2.90 0.57
CA ASN A 179 19.80 4.00 0.08
C ASN A 179 19.17 5.32 0.52
N ALA A 180 20.00 6.31 0.82
CA ALA A 180 19.55 7.64 1.17
C ALA A 180 18.63 8.19 0.06
N PRO A 181 17.36 8.50 0.35
CA PRO A 181 16.39 8.87 -0.66
C PRO A 181 16.59 10.32 -1.13
N GLU A 182 16.24 10.59 -2.36
CA GLU A 182 15.99 11.96 -2.80
C GLU A 182 14.79 12.55 -2.08
N VAL A 183 14.80 13.86 -1.88
CA VAL A 183 13.72 14.59 -1.19
C VAL A 183 13.07 15.58 -2.15
N VAL A 184 11.74 15.55 -2.20
CA VAL A 184 10.95 16.43 -3.04
C VAL A 184 10.22 17.44 -2.17
N LEU A 185 10.44 18.73 -2.43
CA LEU A 185 9.67 19.79 -1.79
C LEU A 185 8.26 19.84 -2.38
N VAL A 186 7.24 19.64 -1.57
CA VAL A 186 5.85 19.92 -1.93
C VAL A 186 5.46 21.26 -1.33
N TRP A 187 5.45 22.30 -2.16
CA TRP A 187 5.22 23.68 -1.76
C TRP A 187 3.74 24.04 -1.91
N LEU A 188 3.07 24.28 -0.79
CA LEU A 188 1.66 24.64 -0.73
C LEU A 188 1.47 26.15 -0.62
N GLU A 189 0.64 26.70 -1.48
CA GLU A 189 0.26 28.12 -1.50
C GLU A 189 -1.27 28.29 -1.46
N GLY A 190 -1.73 29.46 -1.04
CA GLY A 190 -3.16 29.79 -1.02
C GLY A 190 -3.97 28.99 0.02
N ALA A 191 -5.27 28.94 -0.20
CA ALA A 191 -6.23 28.21 0.63
C ALA A 191 -7.28 27.54 -0.25
N PRO A 192 -7.81 26.36 0.12
CA PRO A 192 -8.87 25.71 -0.63
C PRO A 192 -10.16 26.54 -0.68
N LYS A 193 -10.85 26.50 -1.81
CA LYS A 193 -12.20 27.04 -1.93
C LYS A 193 -13.17 26.19 -1.13
N LYS A 194 -14.28 26.78 -0.71
CA LYS A 194 -15.40 26.03 -0.12
C LYS A 194 -15.87 24.93 -1.08
N GLY A 195 -16.09 23.73 -0.56
CA GLY A 195 -16.45 22.56 -1.35
C GLY A 195 -15.25 21.74 -1.86
N VAL A 196 -14.05 22.30 -1.88
CA VAL A 196 -12.81 21.54 -2.18
C VAL A 196 -12.33 20.83 -0.91
N GLY A 197 -12.15 19.53 -0.99
CA GLY A 197 -11.70 18.72 0.13
C GLY A 197 -10.29 18.12 -0.06
N PRO A 198 -9.80 17.40 0.95
CA PRO A 198 -8.46 16.82 0.92
C PRO A 198 -8.25 15.84 -0.24
N HIS A 199 -9.30 15.13 -0.62
CA HIS A 199 -9.19 14.12 -1.68
C HIS A 199 -9.05 14.76 -3.06
N ASP A 200 -9.61 15.94 -3.29
CA ASP A 200 -9.45 16.69 -4.53
C ASP A 200 -7.99 17.07 -4.77
N VAL A 201 -7.32 17.59 -3.72
CA VAL A 201 -5.88 17.91 -3.77
C VAL A 201 -5.03 16.67 -3.95
N ALA A 202 -5.34 15.60 -3.22
CA ALA A 202 -4.61 14.33 -3.28
C ALA A 202 -4.71 13.68 -4.66
N ILE A 203 -5.90 13.60 -5.25
CA ILE A 203 -6.12 13.06 -6.60
C ILE A 203 -5.36 13.89 -7.63
N SER A 204 -5.36 15.23 -7.51
CA SER A 204 -4.58 16.11 -8.39
C SER A 204 -3.08 15.84 -8.31
N LEU A 205 -2.54 15.60 -7.10
CA LEU A 205 -1.14 15.23 -6.90
C LEU A 205 -0.82 13.87 -7.53
N VAL A 206 -1.67 12.86 -7.32
CA VAL A 206 -1.49 11.53 -7.92
C VAL A 206 -1.52 11.60 -9.44
N LYS A 207 -2.49 12.31 -10.03
CA LYS A 207 -2.57 12.55 -11.47
C LYS A 207 -1.27 13.14 -12.03
N ALA A 208 -0.73 14.15 -11.36
CA ALA A 208 0.47 14.85 -11.84
C ALA A 208 1.76 14.02 -11.77
N THR A 209 1.85 13.05 -10.86
CA THR A 209 3.12 12.40 -10.51
C THR A 209 3.21 10.91 -10.87
N PHE A 210 2.08 10.21 -10.94
CA PHE A 210 2.09 8.74 -11.07
C PHE A 210 2.62 8.26 -12.41
N GLU A 211 2.11 8.78 -13.53
CA GLU A 211 2.46 8.29 -14.86
C GLU A 211 3.94 8.52 -15.19
N SER A 212 4.46 9.68 -14.84
CA SER A 212 5.88 10.04 -15.03
C SER A 212 6.82 9.33 -14.06
N GLY A 213 6.30 8.87 -12.91
CA GLY A 213 7.09 8.23 -11.85
C GLY A 213 8.15 9.14 -11.21
N VAL A 214 8.05 10.45 -11.36
CA VAL A 214 9.08 11.43 -10.92
C VAL A 214 9.35 11.42 -9.43
N VAL A 215 8.41 10.96 -8.62
CA VAL A 215 8.54 10.87 -7.15
C VAL A 215 8.77 9.44 -6.64
N LYS A 216 8.93 8.48 -7.53
CA LYS A 216 9.11 7.07 -7.17
C LYS A 216 10.29 6.87 -6.22
N ASN A 217 10.03 6.22 -5.07
CA ASN A 217 11.00 5.95 -4.00
C ASN A 217 11.65 7.20 -3.36
N LYS A 218 11.15 8.41 -3.62
CA LYS A 218 11.56 9.65 -2.98
C LYS A 218 10.70 9.95 -1.77
N VAL A 219 11.13 10.86 -0.90
CA VAL A 219 10.32 11.35 0.22
C VAL A 219 9.71 12.69 -0.15
N LEU A 220 8.41 12.85 0.06
CA LEU A 220 7.71 14.12 -0.14
C LEU A 220 7.75 14.92 1.17
N GLU A 221 8.36 16.10 1.13
CA GLU A 221 8.42 17.01 2.27
C GLU A 221 7.53 18.23 2.01
N PHE A 222 6.45 18.35 2.79
CA PHE A 222 5.42 19.38 2.61
C PHE A 222 5.76 20.61 3.43
N ALA A 223 5.80 21.75 2.77
CA ALA A 223 6.05 23.07 3.37
C ALA A 223 5.29 24.15 2.60
N GLY A 224 5.51 25.40 2.97
CA GLY A 224 4.94 26.55 2.29
C GLY A 224 3.82 27.25 3.06
N PRO A 225 3.46 28.47 2.64
CA PRO A 225 2.52 29.33 3.35
C PRO A 225 1.08 28.79 3.37
N GLY A 226 0.73 27.87 2.46
CA GLY A 226 -0.58 27.23 2.40
C GLY A 226 -0.84 26.21 3.50
N VAL A 227 0.22 25.63 4.12
CA VAL A 227 0.08 24.61 5.16
C VAL A 227 -0.81 25.07 6.31
N LYS A 228 -0.60 26.29 6.81
CA LYS A 228 -1.39 26.88 7.92
C LYS A 228 -2.88 27.07 7.63
N ASN A 229 -3.27 27.00 6.36
CA ASN A 229 -4.67 27.13 5.94
C ASN A 229 -5.43 25.79 5.89
N LEU A 230 -4.75 24.71 6.23
CA LEU A 230 -5.30 23.35 6.21
C LEU A 230 -5.47 22.80 7.63
N PRO A 231 -6.71 22.47 8.04
CA PRO A 231 -6.96 21.74 9.28
C PRO A 231 -6.29 20.36 9.25
N ILE A 232 -6.09 19.74 10.42
CA ILE A 232 -5.32 18.51 10.54
C ILE A 232 -5.92 17.35 9.75
N ASP A 233 -7.25 17.20 9.73
CA ASP A 233 -7.94 16.15 8.96
C ASP A 233 -7.72 16.33 7.45
N PHE A 234 -7.65 17.58 6.98
CA PHE A 234 -7.34 17.87 5.58
C PHE A 234 -5.91 17.44 5.21
N ARG A 235 -4.91 17.77 6.07
CA ARG A 235 -3.53 17.32 5.87
C ARG A 235 -3.42 15.80 5.90
N ASN A 236 -4.09 15.14 6.84
CA ASN A 236 -4.15 13.68 6.93
C ASN A 236 -4.69 13.02 5.65
N GLY A 237 -5.72 13.62 5.05
CA GLY A 237 -6.31 13.12 3.80
C GLY A 237 -5.37 13.22 2.61
N ILE A 238 -4.59 14.31 2.50
CA ILE A 238 -3.54 14.44 1.46
C ILE A 238 -2.41 13.45 1.75
N ASP A 239 -1.89 13.44 2.98
CA ASP A 239 -0.72 12.67 3.39
C ASP A 239 -0.89 11.17 3.12
N ILE A 240 -2.05 10.61 3.46
CA ILE A 240 -2.34 9.19 3.26
C ILE A 240 -2.33 8.79 1.78
N MET A 241 -2.78 9.67 0.90
CA MET A 241 -2.84 9.43 -0.54
C MET A 241 -1.48 9.55 -1.24
N THR A 242 -0.45 10.08 -0.57
CA THR A 242 0.91 10.11 -1.14
C THR A 242 1.41 8.70 -1.49
N THR A 243 0.89 7.66 -0.85
CA THR A 243 1.18 6.27 -1.20
C THR A 243 0.89 5.96 -2.68
N GLU A 244 -0.15 6.55 -3.24
CA GLU A 244 -0.58 6.29 -4.63
C GLU A 244 0.31 7.00 -5.66
N THR A 245 1.23 7.88 -5.23
CA THR A 245 2.27 8.47 -6.08
C THR A 245 3.50 7.57 -6.24
N THR A 246 3.55 6.42 -5.55
CA THR A 246 4.72 5.52 -5.43
C THR A 246 5.92 6.09 -4.66
N CYS A 247 5.76 7.18 -3.93
CA CYS A 247 6.80 7.73 -3.07
C CYS A 247 7.15 6.78 -1.91
N LEU A 248 8.35 6.92 -1.35
CA LEU A 248 8.83 6.12 -0.22
C LEU A 248 8.07 6.46 1.06
N SER A 249 7.97 7.75 1.37
CA SER A 249 7.27 8.28 2.54
C SER A 249 6.93 9.75 2.33
N SER A 250 6.31 10.37 3.33
CA SER A 250 6.00 11.80 3.38
C SER A 250 6.24 12.34 4.79
N ILE A 251 6.56 13.63 4.87
CA ILE A 251 6.72 14.37 6.13
C ILE A 251 6.30 15.84 5.90
N TRP A 252 5.80 16.49 6.92
CA TRP A 252 5.33 17.88 6.87
C TRP A 252 6.03 18.72 7.91
N VAL A 253 6.14 20.03 7.64
CA VAL A 253 6.41 20.99 8.69
C VAL A 253 5.32 20.92 9.75
N THR A 254 5.68 21.06 11.03
CA THR A 254 4.72 21.07 12.13
C THR A 254 4.47 22.50 12.62
N ASP A 255 3.26 22.77 13.04
CA ASP A 255 2.79 24.08 13.46
C ASP A 255 1.80 24.00 14.63
N GLU A 256 1.10 25.09 14.95
CA GLU A 256 0.11 25.16 16.02
C GLU A 256 -1.09 24.19 15.81
N GLU A 257 -1.46 23.88 14.56
CA GLU A 257 -2.50 22.87 14.27
C GLU A 257 -2.06 21.46 14.72
N VAL A 258 -0.80 21.10 14.43
CA VAL A 258 -0.23 19.82 14.88
C VAL A 258 -0.12 19.79 16.40
N LYS A 259 0.31 20.89 17.01
CA LYS A 259 0.38 21.02 18.47
C LYS A 259 -1.00 20.88 19.10
N HIS A 260 -2.01 21.55 18.56
CA HIS A 260 -3.39 21.43 19.02
C HIS A 260 -3.91 19.98 18.93
N HIS A 261 -3.55 19.26 17.86
CA HIS A 261 -3.88 17.83 17.75
C HIS A 261 -3.34 17.03 18.93
N TYR A 262 -2.05 17.21 19.30
CA TYR A 262 -1.48 16.52 20.43
C TYR A 262 -2.08 16.96 21.78
N ASP A 263 -2.44 18.22 21.90
CA ASP A 263 -3.07 18.77 23.10
C ASP A 263 -4.44 18.14 23.35
N ILE A 264 -5.32 18.07 22.33
CA ILE A 264 -6.66 17.47 22.46
C ILE A 264 -6.61 15.95 22.70
N HIS A 265 -5.53 15.29 22.26
CA HIS A 265 -5.29 13.86 22.52
C HIS A 265 -4.57 13.60 23.84
N GLU A 266 -4.44 14.58 24.74
CA GLU A 266 -3.76 14.49 26.05
C GLU A 266 -2.28 14.04 25.93
N ARG A 267 -1.62 14.40 24.82
CA ARG A 267 -0.24 14.00 24.46
C ARG A 267 0.66 15.19 24.08
N PRO A 268 0.62 16.34 24.80
CA PRO A 268 1.40 17.53 24.40
C PRO A 268 2.92 17.28 24.36
N GLN A 269 3.42 16.31 25.12
CA GLN A 269 4.84 15.92 25.14
C GLN A 269 5.31 15.25 23.84
N ASP A 270 4.40 14.78 22.98
CA ASP A 270 4.71 14.12 21.73
C ASP A 270 4.85 15.13 20.56
N TYR A 271 4.49 16.40 20.81
CA TYR A 271 4.71 17.49 19.86
C TYR A 271 6.17 17.98 19.89
N ARG A 272 6.69 18.25 18.71
CA ARG A 272 7.95 18.97 18.49
C ARG A 272 7.85 19.79 17.22
N GLU A 273 8.39 20.99 17.20
CA GLU A 273 8.53 21.76 15.96
C GLU A 273 9.48 21.04 15.00
N LEU A 274 8.99 20.75 13.80
CA LEU A 274 9.78 20.23 12.69
C LEU A 274 9.73 21.22 11.55
N LYS A 275 10.90 21.69 11.14
CA LYS A 275 11.11 22.59 10.00
C LYS A 275 12.46 22.31 9.36
N PRO A 276 12.63 22.59 8.05
CA PRO A 276 13.95 22.52 7.43
C PRO A 276 14.90 23.53 8.09
N GLY A 277 16.20 23.26 8.02
CA GLY A 277 17.22 24.20 8.46
C GLY A 277 17.25 25.46 7.60
N ASP A 278 18.09 26.44 7.99
CA ASP A 278 18.16 27.76 7.33
C ASP A 278 18.47 27.67 5.83
N VAL A 279 19.20 26.65 5.40
CA VAL A 279 19.46 26.32 3.99
C VAL A 279 19.20 24.84 3.80
N ALA A 280 18.11 24.48 3.14
CA ALA A 280 17.77 23.12 2.78
C ALA A 280 17.75 22.93 1.27
N TYR A 281 18.13 21.76 0.77
CA TYR A 281 18.10 21.42 -0.66
C TYR A 281 17.16 20.27 -0.93
N TYR A 282 16.38 20.40 -2.00
CA TYR A 282 15.45 19.40 -2.49
C TYR A 282 15.77 19.06 -3.94
N ASP A 283 15.69 17.77 -4.30
CA ASP A 283 16.07 17.27 -5.62
C ASP A 283 15.10 17.68 -6.73
N MET A 284 13.86 18.03 -6.36
CA MET A 284 12.85 18.65 -7.22
C MET A 284 11.79 19.34 -6.34
N MET A 285 10.90 20.08 -6.97
CA MET A 285 9.76 20.71 -6.27
C MET A 285 8.44 20.42 -7.01
N ILE A 286 7.38 20.27 -6.22
CA ILE A 286 5.99 20.25 -6.66
C ILE A 286 5.30 21.45 -6.03
N ARG A 287 4.81 22.37 -6.85
CA ARG A 287 4.05 23.54 -6.38
C ARG A 287 2.56 23.25 -6.50
N ILE A 288 1.80 23.48 -5.44
CA ILE A 288 0.35 23.32 -5.40
C ILE A 288 -0.28 24.63 -4.92
N ASP A 289 -0.98 25.29 -5.82
CA ASP A 289 -1.83 26.42 -5.46
C ASP A 289 -3.21 25.89 -5.05
N LEU A 290 -3.49 25.89 -3.76
CA LEU A 290 -4.72 25.38 -3.18
C LEU A 290 -5.96 26.20 -3.63
N SER A 291 -5.79 27.47 -3.98
CA SER A 291 -6.89 28.36 -4.39
C SER A 291 -7.42 28.03 -5.79
N THR A 292 -6.64 27.28 -6.59
CA THR A 292 -7.00 26.88 -7.96
C THR A 292 -7.47 25.44 -8.05
N GLN A 293 -7.54 24.71 -6.92
CA GLN A 293 -8.05 23.36 -6.91
C GLN A 293 -9.57 23.34 -7.15
N GLU A 294 -10.01 22.28 -7.80
CA GLU A 294 -11.42 22.04 -8.13
C GLU A 294 -11.84 20.68 -7.60
N SER A 295 -13.16 20.43 -7.54
CA SER A 295 -13.68 19.11 -7.20
C SER A 295 -13.27 18.08 -8.26
N MET A 296 -12.63 17.00 -7.82
CA MET A 296 -12.05 15.98 -8.68
C MET A 296 -12.81 14.66 -8.64
N ILE A 297 -12.70 13.89 -9.71
CA ILE A 297 -13.08 12.49 -9.76
C ILE A 297 -11.96 11.69 -10.40
N ALA A 298 -11.53 10.60 -9.75
CA ALA A 298 -10.63 9.62 -10.35
C ALA A 298 -11.46 8.43 -10.84
N LEU A 299 -11.57 8.30 -12.15
CA LEU A 299 -12.37 7.27 -12.82
C LEU A 299 -11.72 5.89 -12.72
N PRO A 300 -12.47 4.77 -12.87
CA PRO A 300 -11.87 3.44 -12.90
C PRO A 300 -10.72 3.37 -13.92
N PHE A 301 -9.63 2.66 -13.72
CA PHE A 301 -9.31 1.68 -12.68
C PHE A 301 -8.00 2.04 -11.95
N HIS A 302 -7.70 3.33 -11.84
CA HIS A 302 -6.53 3.82 -11.13
C HIS A 302 -6.77 5.23 -10.60
N PRO A 303 -6.23 5.63 -9.42
CA PRO A 303 -6.39 6.99 -8.87
C PRO A 303 -5.84 8.11 -9.77
N SER A 304 -4.90 7.80 -10.69
CA SER A 304 -4.39 8.77 -11.68
C SER A 304 -5.33 9.06 -12.85
N ASN A 305 -6.37 8.23 -13.08
CA ASN A 305 -7.37 8.46 -14.12
C ASN A 305 -8.32 9.60 -13.73
N ALA A 306 -7.76 10.75 -13.41
CA ALA A 306 -8.47 11.84 -12.77
C ALA A 306 -8.81 12.97 -13.74
N VAL A 307 -10.00 13.52 -13.59
CA VAL A 307 -10.47 14.75 -14.23
C VAL A 307 -11.18 15.61 -13.18
N THR A 308 -11.41 16.89 -13.47
CA THR A 308 -12.34 17.66 -12.65
C THR A 308 -13.78 17.17 -12.90
N ILE A 309 -14.64 17.32 -11.90
CA ILE A 309 -16.06 16.97 -12.09
C ILE A 309 -16.68 17.83 -13.19
N HIS A 310 -16.26 19.09 -13.32
CA HIS A 310 -16.72 19.99 -14.40
C HIS A 310 -16.27 19.51 -15.78
N GLU A 311 -15.04 19.01 -15.94
CA GLU A 311 -14.60 18.37 -17.21
C GLU A 311 -15.48 17.17 -17.55
N LEU A 312 -15.77 16.30 -16.57
CA LEU A 312 -16.64 15.14 -16.78
C LEU A 312 -18.08 15.57 -17.16
N GLN A 313 -18.61 16.61 -16.54
CA GLN A 313 -19.93 17.14 -16.88
C GLN A 313 -19.99 17.79 -18.27
N ALA A 314 -18.89 18.38 -18.72
CA ALA A 314 -18.81 19.02 -20.04
C ALA A 314 -18.74 18.01 -21.20
N ASP A 315 -18.08 16.86 -21.00
CA ASP A 315 -17.95 15.79 -21.99
C ASP A 315 -18.07 14.39 -21.37
N PRO A 316 -19.25 14.03 -20.84
CA PRO A 316 -19.41 12.77 -20.14
C PRO A 316 -19.21 11.55 -21.04
N VAL A 317 -19.73 11.57 -22.25
CA VAL A 317 -19.63 10.46 -23.21
C VAL A 317 -18.18 10.27 -23.68
N GLY A 318 -17.52 11.35 -24.10
CA GLY A 318 -16.15 11.27 -24.63
C GLY A 318 -15.16 10.81 -23.56
N ILE A 319 -15.28 11.29 -22.32
CA ILE A 319 -14.40 10.89 -21.21
C ILE A 319 -14.64 9.43 -20.85
N LEU A 320 -15.89 8.99 -20.67
CA LEU A 320 -16.18 7.62 -20.26
C LEU A 320 -15.84 6.61 -21.37
N THR A 321 -16.04 6.96 -22.64
CA THR A 321 -15.62 6.11 -23.78
C THR A 321 -14.11 5.85 -23.75
N ARG A 322 -13.29 6.86 -23.46
CA ARG A 322 -11.83 6.66 -23.33
C ARG A 322 -11.47 5.66 -22.25
N ILE A 323 -12.16 5.71 -21.09
CA ILE A 323 -11.92 4.75 -20.00
C ILE A 323 -12.33 3.33 -20.42
N GLU A 324 -13.44 3.16 -21.15
CA GLU A 324 -13.85 1.86 -21.71
C GLU A 324 -12.82 1.31 -22.71
N GLU A 325 -12.33 2.16 -23.62
CA GLU A 325 -11.29 1.78 -24.58
C GLU A 325 -9.99 1.37 -23.92
N ASP A 326 -9.55 2.09 -22.88
CA ASP A 326 -8.34 1.76 -22.12
C ASP A 326 -8.53 0.48 -21.30
N ALA A 327 -9.72 0.27 -20.74
CA ALA A 327 -10.08 -0.98 -20.09
C ALA A 327 -10.05 -2.16 -21.08
N LYS A 328 -10.58 -1.99 -22.29
CA LYS A 328 -10.54 -3.02 -23.32
C LYS A 328 -9.12 -3.35 -23.78
N LYS A 329 -8.26 -2.35 -23.94
CA LYS A 329 -6.82 -2.56 -24.23
C LYS A 329 -6.14 -3.35 -23.11
N ARG A 330 -6.46 -3.03 -21.85
CA ARG A 330 -5.82 -3.64 -20.67
C ARG A 330 -6.31 -5.05 -20.37
N PHE A 331 -7.63 -5.28 -20.45
CA PHE A 331 -8.26 -6.54 -20.00
C PHE A 331 -8.67 -7.46 -21.17
N GLY A 332 -8.58 -6.97 -22.43
CA GLY A 332 -9.05 -7.68 -23.61
C GLY A 332 -10.57 -7.91 -23.60
N ASP A 333 -11.03 -8.85 -24.41
CA ASP A 333 -12.46 -9.18 -24.54
C ASP A 333 -13.06 -9.93 -23.34
N LYS A 334 -12.26 -10.15 -22.29
CA LYS A 334 -12.72 -10.86 -21.06
C LYS A 334 -13.53 -9.94 -20.13
N VAL A 335 -13.45 -8.64 -20.31
CA VAL A 335 -14.12 -7.63 -19.47
C VAL A 335 -14.87 -6.66 -20.37
N ASP A 336 -16.18 -6.63 -20.22
CA ASP A 336 -17.06 -5.73 -20.97
C ASP A 336 -17.50 -4.57 -20.04
N VAL A 337 -16.84 -3.41 -20.17
CA VAL A 337 -17.05 -2.23 -19.33
C VAL A 337 -18.07 -1.33 -19.97
N HIS A 338 -19.14 -1.01 -19.25
CA HIS A 338 -20.25 -0.19 -19.72
C HIS A 338 -20.40 1.09 -18.87
N LEU A 339 -19.40 1.96 -18.89
CA LEU A 339 -19.42 3.26 -18.19
C LEU A 339 -20.31 4.28 -18.89
N VAL A 340 -20.37 4.26 -20.22
CA VAL A 340 -21.20 5.19 -21.00
C VAL A 340 -22.68 4.99 -20.70
N ASP A 341 -23.11 3.78 -20.30
CA ASP A 341 -24.48 3.49 -19.85
C ASP A 341 -24.87 4.28 -18.58
N LYS A 342 -23.88 4.83 -17.87
CA LYS A 342 -24.13 5.72 -16.71
C LYS A 342 -24.49 7.14 -17.10
N VAL A 343 -24.47 7.47 -18.38
CA VAL A 343 -24.90 8.79 -18.87
C VAL A 343 -26.41 8.74 -19.13
N VAL A 344 -27.18 9.38 -18.25
CA VAL A 344 -28.64 9.51 -18.32
C VAL A 344 -28.96 10.99 -18.49
N ASP A 345 -29.72 11.32 -19.51
CA ASP A 345 -30.09 12.71 -19.85
C ASP A 345 -28.87 13.67 -19.92
N GLY A 346 -27.74 13.18 -20.46
CA GLY A 346 -26.51 13.94 -20.59
C GLY A 346 -25.71 14.12 -19.30
N LYS A 347 -26.07 13.43 -18.20
CA LYS A 347 -25.41 13.52 -16.90
C LYS A 347 -24.97 12.14 -16.42
N VAL A 348 -23.84 12.07 -15.72
CA VAL A 348 -23.33 10.82 -15.17
C VAL A 348 -24.06 10.48 -13.88
N GLN A 349 -24.63 9.28 -13.81
CA GLN A 349 -25.35 8.75 -12.67
C GLN A 349 -24.49 7.72 -11.94
N ALA A 350 -24.24 7.94 -10.66
CA ALA A 350 -23.64 6.94 -9.77
C ALA A 350 -24.75 6.06 -9.13
N ASP A 351 -24.38 4.82 -8.80
CA ASP A 351 -25.29 3.86 -8.13
C ASP A 351 -25.04 3.82 -6.62
N GLN A 352 -23.85 4.20 -6.17
CA GLN A 352 -23.46 4.09 -4.76
C GLN A 352 -22.48 5.18 -4.37
N GLY A 353 -22.66 5.77 -3.16
CA GLY A 353 -21.72 6.68 -2.53
C GLY A 353 -21.18 6.12 -1.20
N ILE A 354 -19.84 6.16 -1.00
CA ILE A 354 -19.22 5.65 0.23
C ILE A 354 -18.21 6.64 0.78
N ILE A 355 -18.34 6.97 2.06
CA ILE A 355 -17.37 7.77 2.82
C ILE A 355 -16.73 6.84 3.86
N ALA A 356 -15.49 6.41 3.66
CA ALA A 356 -14.91 5.36 4.50
C ALA A 356 -13.38 5.43 4.62
N GLY A 357 -12.87 4.62 5.53
CA GLY A 357 -11.44 4.40 5.72
C GLY A 357 -10.72 5.57 6.38
N CYS A 358 -9.40 5.48 6.35
CA CYS A 358 -8.50 6.44 7.00
C CYS A 358 -8.39 7.79 6.26
N SER A 359 -8.86 7.88 5.02
CA SER A 359 -8.95 9.13 4.25
C SER A 359 -10.34 9.77 4.33
N GLY A 360 -11.41 8.96 4.21
CA GLY A 360 -12.78 9.48 4.11
C GLY A 360 -13.51 9.64 5.44
N GLY A 361 -13.33 8.69 6.37
CA GLY A 361 -14.11 8.60 7.62
C GLY A 361 -13.68 9.58 8.74
N THR A 362 -13.02 10.67 8.42
CA THR A 362 -12.59 11.69 9.39
C THR A 362 -13.79 12.47 9.95
N TYR A 363 -13.59 13.08 11.12
CA TYR A 363 -14.65 13.92 11.72
C TYR A 363 -15.07 15.05 10.78
N ASP A 364 -14.10 15.78 10.24
CA ASP A 364 -14.38 16.95 9.38
C ASP A 364 -15.12 16.55 8.09
N ASN A 365 -14.73 15.44 7.45
CA ASN A 365 -15.39 14.95 6.25
C ASN A 365 -16.87 14.57 6.52
N LEU A 366 -17.13 13.92 7.65
CA LEU A 366 -18.47 13.53 8.04
C LEU A 366 -19.34 14.76 8.41
N ALA A 367 -18.76 15.75 9.08
CA ALA A 367 -19.44 17.01 9.41
C ALA A 367 -19.79 17.83 8.16
N GLU A 368 -18.86 17.92 7.21
CA GLU A 368 -19.09 18.58 5.91
C GLU A 368 -20.17 17.85 5.09
N ALA A 369 -20.11 16.51 5.01
CA ALA A 369 -21.11 15.71 4.32
C ALA A 369 -22.51 15.87 4.93
N ALA A 370 -22.61 15.84 6.26
CA ALA A 370 -23.86 16.06 6.97
C ALA A 370 -24.42 17.47 6.70
N SER A 371 -23.56 18.48 6.69
CA SER A 371 -23.95 19.87 6.41
C SER A 371 -24.50 20.06 5.00
N ILE A 372 -23.92 19.37 4.00
CA ILE A 372 -24.42 19.38 2.62
C ILE A 372 -25.76 18.66 2.50
N LEU A 373 -25.94 17.57 3.24
CA LEU A 373 -27.15 16.74 3.21
C LEU A 373 -28.27 17.26 4.12
N LYS A 374 -27.99 18.21 5.00
CA LYS A 374 -28.99 18.73 5.97
C LYS A 374 -30.26 19.23 5.29
N GLY A 375 -31.38 18.64 5.68
CA GLY A 375 -32.70 18.95 5.08
C GLY A 375 -32.93 18.41 3.68
N LYS A 376 -32.01 17.56 3.18
CA LYS A 376 -32.10 16.85 1.89
C LYS A 376 -32.18 15.36 2.13
N ASN A 377 -32.40 14.58 1.08
CA ASN A 377 -32.32 13.11 1.13
C ASN A 377 -31.76 12.53 -0.17
N ILE A 378 -31.29 11.30 -0.09
CA ILE A 378 -30.68 10.60 -1.25
C ILE A 378 -31.70 10.03 -2.23
N GLY A 379 -33.02 10.18 -1.96
CA GLY A 379 -34.09 9.60 -2.74
C GLY A 379 -34.38 8.13 -2.37
N ASN A 380 -35.25 7.53 -3.19
CA ASN A 380 -35.74 6.15 -3.01
C ASN A 380 -35.54 5.29 -4.28
N ASP A 381 -34.64 5.71 -5.14
CA ASP A 381 -34.26 5.01 -6.37
C ASP A 381 -33.01 4.16 -6.14
N TYR A 382 -32.29 3.80 -7.18
CA TYR A 382 -31.13 2.87 -7.13
C TYR A 382 -29.94 3.39 -6.34
N PHE A 383 -29.77 4.70 -6.16
CA PHE A 383 -28.63 5.26 -5.45
C PHE A 383 -28.68 4.92 -3.95
N THR A 384 -27.54 4.45 -3.43
CA THR A 384 -27.35 4.15 -2.00
C THR A 384 -26.14 4.89 -1.44
N ALA A 385 -26.13 5.17 -0.13
CA ALA A 385 -25.00 5.82 0.52
C ALA A 385 -24.66 5.20 1.88
N SER A 386 -23.36 5.06 2.18
CA SER A 386 -22.86 4.59 3.47
C SER A 386 -21.71 5.47 3.98
N ALA A 387 -21.62 5.61 5.31
CA ALA A 387 -20.57 6.35 5.98
C ALA A 387 -19.97 5.53 7.14
N TYR A 388 -18.64 5.53 7.24
CA TYR A 388 -17.85 4.78 8.21
C TYR A 388 -16.93 5.74 8.97
N PRO A 389 -17.26 6.16 10.20
CA PRO A 389 -16.32 6.88 11.03
C PRO A 389 -15.04 6.05 11.22
N GLN A 390 -13.88 6.68 11.13
CA GLN A 390 -12.60 5.97 11.13
C GLN A 390 -12.16 5.37 12.48
N SER A 391 -12.82 5.79 13.58
CA SER A 391 -12.60 5.22 14.93
C SER A 391 -13.84 5.37 15.79
N THR A 392 -13.89 4.61 16.89
CA THR A 392 -14.97 4.77 17.88
C THR A 392 -14.96 6.14 18.57
N PRO A 393 -13.80 6.76 18.91
CA PRO A 393 -13.78 8.16 19.34
C PRO A 393 -14.44 9.12 18.35
N VAL A 394 -14.15 9.00 17.04
CA VAL A 394 -14.82 9.79 15.99
C VAL A 394 -16.31 9.46 15.92
N SER A 395 -16.69 8.18 15.97
CA SER A 395 -18.09 7.74 15.96
C SER A 395 -18.88 8.34 17.11
N MET A 396 -18.29 8.37 18.30
CA MET A 396 -18.92 8.99 19.47
C MET A 396 -19.05 10.52 19.31
N ALA A 397 -18.03 11.18 18.77
CA ALA A 397 -18.06 12.63 18.54
C ALA A 397 -19.13 13.02 17.53
N VAL A 398 -19.21 12.36 16.36
CA VAL A 398 -20.26 12.64 15.34
C VAL A 398 -21.66 12.32 15.86
N THR A 399 -21.80 11.33 16.75
CA THR A 399 -23.09 10.98 17.37
C THR A 399 -23.51 12.05 18.38
N ARG A 400 -22.59 12.51 19.24
CA ARG A 400 -22.88 13.55 20.25
C ARG A 400 -23.20 14.91 19.64
N GLU A 401 -22.57 15.24 18.51
CA GLU A 401 -22.78 16.50 17.80
C GLU A 401 -24.03 16.48 16.89
N GLY A 402 -24.69 15.32 16.72
CA GLY A 402 -25.87 15.17 15.88
C GLY A 402 -25.58 14.89 14.40
N ILE A 403 -24.34 14.88 13.98
CA ILE A 403 -23.89 14.59 12.60
C ILE A 403 -24.43 13.22 12.14
N THR A 404 -24.39 12.21 13.02
CA THR A 404 -24.95 10.88 12.75
C THR A 404 -26.46 10.95 12.45
N ALA A 405 -27.23 11.76 13.20
CA ALA A 405 -28.65 11.91 12.97
C ALA A 405 -28.93 12.58 11.62
N ASP A 406 -28.25 13.68 11.31
CA ASP A 406 -28.42 14.41 10.04
C ASP A 406 -28.11 13.46 8.83
N LEU A 407 -27.08 12.63 8.91
CA LEU A 407 -26.75 11.65 7.86
C LEU A 407 -27.80 10.55 7.73
N ILE A 408 -28.31 10.00 8.84
CA ILE A 408 -29.35 8.96 8.84
C ILE A 408 -30.70 9.55 8.30
N GLU A 409 -31.05 10.73 8.69
CA GLU A 409 -32.26 11.41 8.19
C GLU A 409 -32.22 11.64 6.68
N ALA A 410 -31.00 11.88 6.13
CA ALA A 410 -30.77 11.98 4.69
C ALA A 410 -30.83 10.61 3.96
N GLY A 411 -30.84 9.49 4.68
CA GLY A 411 -30.84 8.12 4.11
C GLY A 411 -29.48 7.45 4.03
N VAL A 412 -28.44 8.04 4.61
CA VAL A 412 -27.09 7.44 4.66
C VAL A 412 -27.03 6.35 5.73
N VAL A 413 -26.48 5.17 5.40
CA VAL A 413 -26.29 4.08 6.34
C VAL A 413 -25.02 4.30 7.14
N MET A 414 -25.14 4.53 8.45
CA MET A 414 -24.01 4.66 9.36
C MET A 414 -23.48 3.29 9.78
N LYS A 415 -22.17 3.08 9.66
CA LYS A 415 -21.49 1.80 9.95
C LYS A 415 -20.34 2.00 10.93
N PRO A 416 -19.86 0.94 11.62
CA PRO A 416 -18.73 1.04 12.53
C PRO A 416 -17.40 1.24 11.77
N ALA A 417 -16.34 1.59 12.51
CA ALA A 417 -14.99 1.70 11.96
C ALA A 417 -14.53 0.38 11.29
N PHE A 418 -14.28 0.45 9.99
CA PHE A 418 -13.95 -0.71 9.17
C PHE A 418 -13.26 -0.28 7.89
N CYS A 419 -12.16 -0.94 7.51
CA CYS A 419 -11.43 -0.68 6.26
C CYS A 419 -12.07 -1.35 5.04
N GLY A 420 -13.14 -2.12 5.21
CA GLY A 420 -13.75 -2.96 4.18
C GLY A 420 -13.86 -2.33 2.79
N PRO A 421 -14.54 -1.19 2.62
CA PRO A 421 -14.70 -0.57 1.32
C PRO A 421 -13.38 -0.14 0.65
N CYS A 422 -12.32 0.15 1.45
CA CYS A 422 -11.01 0.52 0.92
C CYS A 422 -10.28 -0.65 0.26
N PHE A 423 -10.42 -1.87 0.79
CA PHE A 423 -9.70 -3.04 0.28
C PHE A 423 -10.60 -4.06 -0.45
N GLY A 424 -11.87 -3.73 -0.63
CA GLY A 424 -12.80 -4.49 -1.45
C GLY A 424 -13.64 -5.53 -0.70
N ALA A 425 -13.89 -5.31 0.60
CA ALA A 425 -14.86 -6.08 1.38
C ALA A 425 -15.94 -5.15 1.96
N GLY A 426 -17.18 -5.59 1.91
CA GLY A 426 -18.35 -4.80 2.32
C GLY A 426 -18.72 -3.69 1.32
N ASP A 427 -20.01 -3.39 1.27
CA ASP A 427 -20.60 -2.37 0.37
C ASP A 427 -20.15 -2.50 -1.10
N VAL A 428 -20.15 -3.71 -1.62
CA VAL A 428 -19.87 -3.99 -3.03
C VAL A 428 -21.05 -3.52 -3.87
N PRO A 429 -20.85 -2.75 -4.97
CA PRO A 429 -21.94 -2.30 -5.82
C PRO A 429 -22.54 -3.48 -6.62
N SER A 430 -23.69 -3.24 -7.23
CA SER A 430 -24.28 -4.19 -8.20
C SER A 430 -23.36 -4.39 -9.41
N ASN A 431 -23.64 -5.43 -10.20
CA ASN A 431 -22.88 -5.65 -11.45
C ASN A 431 -22.96 -4.44 -12.37
N ASN A 432 -21.82 -4.00 -12.90
CA ASN A 432 -21.65 -2.77 -13.67
C ASN A 432 -22.12 -1.49 -12.93
N GLY A 433 -22.24 -1.54 -11.58
CA GLY A 433 -22.57 -0.39 -10.76
C GLY A 433 -21.41 0.55 -10.58
N LEU A 434 -21.62 1.86 -10.75
CA LEU A 434 -20.63 2.90 -10.48
C LEU A 434 -20.71 3.32 -9.01
N SER A 435 -19.69 2.97 -8.23
CA SER A 435 -19.52 3.35 -6.83
C SER A 435 -18.54 4.51 -6.71
N ILE A 436 -19.00 5.66 -6.23
CA ILE A 436 -18.13 6.81 -5.92
C ILE A 436 -17.71 6.74 -4.45
N ARG A 437 -16.39 6.81 -4.20
CA ARG A 437 -15.85 6.56 -2.86
C ARG A 437 -14.83 7.60 -2.42
N HIS A 438 -14.93 8.05 -1.19
CA HIS A 438 -13.81 8.64 -0.49
C HIS A 438 -13.06 7.53 0.25
N THR A 439 -12.25 6.82 -0.51
CA THR A 439 -11.32 5.76 -0.08
C THR A 439 -10.02 5.94 -0.85
N THR A 440 -9.05 5.04 -0.70
CA THR A 440 -7.71 5.29 -1.24
C THR A 440 -7.46 4.72 -2.63
N ARG A 441 -8.22 3.70 -3.07
CA ARG A 441 -7.96 2.96 -4.33
C ARG A 441 -9.22 2.57 -5.06
N ASN A 442 -9.13 2.54 -6.39
CA ASN A 442 -10.16 2.09 -7.31
C ASN A 442 -9.62 1.08 -8.35
N PHE A 443 -8.69 0.23 -7.94
CA PHE A 443 -8.10 -0.80 -8.80
C PHE A 443 -9.15 -1.81 -9.30
N PRO A 444 -8.94 -2.43 -10.48
CA PRO A 444 -9.92 -3.31 -11.09
C PRO A 444 -10.18 -4.56 -10.24
N ASN A 445 -11.43 -4.98 -10.18
CA ASN A 445 -11.90 -6.22 -9.52
C ASN A 445 -11.54 -6.34 -8.03
N ARG A 446 -11.21 -5.22 -7.38
CA ARG A 446 -10.78 -5.20 -5.99
C ARG A 446 -11.88 -5.69 -5.04
N GLU A 447 -13.14 -5.44 -5.37
CA GLU A 447 -14.34 -5.85 -4.63
C GLU A 447 -14.66 -7.34 -4.73
N GLY A 448 -13.80 -8.14 -5.33
CA GLY A 448 -14.05 -9.57 -5.51
C GLY A 448 -14.89 -9.89 -6.75
N SER A 449 -15.18 -8.92 -7.61
CA SER A 449 -15.86 -9.17 -8.88
C SER A 449 -15.07 -10.13 -9.78
N LYS A 450 -15.77 -11.01 -10.47
CA LYS A 450 -15.21 -12.10 -11.29
C LYS A 450 -15.61 -11.90 -12.76
N PRO A 451 -14.78 -11.21 -13.57
CA PRO A 451 -15.10 -10.95 -14.97
C PRO A 451 -15.40 -12.20 -15.78
N GLY A 452 -14.69 -13.32 -15.53
CA GLY A 452 -14.97 -14.61 -16.17
C GLY A 452 -16.35 -15.22 -15.83
N GLN A 453 -17.08 -14.62 -14.88
CA GLN A 453 -18.47 -14.96 -14.54
C GLN A 453 -19.44 -13.81 -14.87
N GLY A 454 -19.01 -12.84 -15.67
CA GLY A 454 -19.80 -11.66 -16.06
C GLY A 454 -19.96 -10.63 -14.94
N GLN A 455 -19.12 -10.66 -13.90
CA GLN A 455 -19.18 -9.67 -12.80
C GLN A 455 -18.18 -8.55 -13.02
N LEU A 456 -18.62 -7.30 -12.85
CA LEU A 456 -17.81 -6.11 -12.94
C LEU A 456 -18.23 -5.10 -11.87
N SER A 457 -17.26 -4.55 -11.14
CA SER A 457 -17.45 -3.41 -10.22
C SER A 457 -16.68 -2.21 -10.76
N LEU A 458 -17.34 -1.06 -10.82
CA LEU A 458 -16.76 0.20 -11.28
C LEU A 458 -16.62 1.14 -10.08
N VAL A 459 -15.40 1.43 -9.68
CA VAL A 459 -15.13 2.33 -8.56
C VAL A 459 -14.45 3.59 -9.05
N ALA A 460 -15.00 4.73 -8.68
CA ALA A 460 -14.38 6.04 -8.85
C ALA A 460 -14.09 6.67 -7.47
N LEU A 461 -13.03 7.47 -7.37
CA LEU A 461 -12.69 8.18 -6.14
C LEU A 461 -13.17 9.63 -6.22
N MET A 462 -13.79 10.10 -5.14
CA MET A 462 -14.26 11.48 -4.99
C MET A 462 -14.12 11.94 -3.54
N ASP A 463 -14.05 13.24 -3.32
CA ASP A 463 -14.11 13.80 -1.96
C ASP A 463 -15.49 13.59 -1.32
N ALA A 464 -15.52 13.44 0.00
CA ALA A 464 -16.74 13.24 0.78
C ALA A 464 -17.80 14.35 0.55
N ARG A 465 -17.33 15.59 0.33
CA ARG A 465 -18.20 16.73 0.03
C ARG A 465 -18.92 16.54 -1.30
N SER A 466 -18.20 16.16 -2.35
CA SER A 466 -18.78 15.90 -3.67
C SER A 466 -19.62 14.61 -3.69
N ILE A 467 -19.31 13.61 -2.87
CA ILE A 467 -20.18 12.44 -2.65
C ILE A 467 -21.49 12.87 -2.01
N ALA A 468 -21.46 13.71 -0.99
CA ALA A 468 -22.66 14.24 -0.35
C ALA A 468 -23.50 15.12 -1.30
N ALA A 469 -22.86 15.96 -2.12
CA ALA A 469 -23.54 16.75 -3.15
C ALA A 469 -24.22 15.86 -4.20
N THR A 470 -23.55 14.81 -4.63
CA THR A 470 -24.09 13.79 -5.55
C THR A 470 -25.27 13.05 -4.91
N ALA A 471 -25.14 12.66 -3.65
CA ALA A 471 -26.21 12.01 -2.88
C ALA A 471 -27.44 12.90 -2.75
N ALA A 472 -27.25 14.20 -2.43
CA ALA A 472 -28.33 15.18 -2.37
C ALA A 472 -29.02 15.41 -3.73
N ASN A 473 -28.38 15.04 -4.83
CA ASN A 473 -28.88 15.12 -6.20
C ASN A 473 -29.30 13.74 -6.76
N GLY A 474 -29.68 12.80 -5.88
CA GLY A 474 -30.19 11.48 -6.25
C GLY A 474 -29.20 10.60 -7.02
N GLY A 475 -27.89 10.81 -6.83
CA GLY A 475 -26.82 10.06 -7.51
C GLY A 475 -26.24 10.73 -8.75
N VAL A 476 -26.77 11.85 -9.22
CA VAL A 476 -26.18 12.63 -10.32
C VAL A 476 -24.86 13.26 -9.86
N ILE A 477 -23.74 12.90 -10.53
CA ILE A 477 -22.42 13.40 -10.17
C ILE A 477 -22.40 14.92 -10.12
N THR A 478 -22.09 15.46 -8.94
CA THR A 478 -22.17 16.88 -8.62
C THR A 478 -20.92 17.35 -7.88
N ALA A 479 -20.32 18.46 -8.33
CA ALA A 479 -19.20 19.07 -7.63
C ALA A 479 -19.69 19.78 -6.36
N ALA A 480 -19.03 19.59 -5.22
CA ALA A 480 -19.40 20.27 -4.00
C ALA A 480 -19.18 21.79 -4.06
N THR A 481 -18.31 22.25 -4.95
CA THR A 481 -18.11 23.69 -5.24
C THR A 481 -19.34 24.37 -5.85
N ASP A 482 -20.29 23.60 -6.39
CA ASP A 482 -21.54 24.10 -6.97
C ASP A 482 -22.71 24.12 -5.97
N VAL A 483 -22.47 23.69 -4.73
CA VAL A 483 -23.50 23.55 -3.70
C VAL A 483 -23.28 24.58 -2.59
N GLU A 484 -24.30 25.37 -2.31
CA GLU A 484 -24.31 26.27 -1.15
C GLU A 484 -24.70 25.48 0.12
N TYR A 485 -23.84 25.54 1.14
CA TYR A 485 -24.07 24.93 2.44
C TYR A 485 -23.27 25.67 3.53
N GLU A 486 -23.59 25.46 4.77
CA GLU A 486 -22.84 25.99 5.90
C GLU A 486 -22.61 24.89 6.94
N ASN A 487 -21.34 24.69 7.27
CA ASN A 487 -20.98 23.78 8.36
C ASN A 487 -21.06 24.51 9.69
N THR A 488 -22.08 24.17 10.49
CA THR A 488 -22.34 24.73 11.82
C THR A 488 -21.98 23.78 12.96
N HIS A 489 -21.39 22.62 12.65
CA HIS A 489 -20.96 21.65 13.65
C HIS A 489 -19.76 22.15 14.44
N LYS A 490 -19.67 21.77 15.71
CA LYS A 490 -18.56 22.12 16.57
C LYS A 490 -17.30 21.35 16.19
N PRO A 491 -16.12 21.88 16.54
CA PRO A 491 -14.86 21.17 16.34
C PRO A 491 -14.83 19.80 17.04
N TYR A 492 -13.98 18.90 16.53
CA TYR A 492 -13.78 17.57 17.08
C TYR A 492 -13.36 17.61 18.55
N VAL A 493 -14.00 16.74 19.36
CA VAL A 493 -13.64 16.51 20.76
C VAL A 493 -13.25 15.04 20.92
N TYR A 494 -11.99 14.80 21.26
CA TYR A 494 -11.47 13.46 21.50
C TYR A 494 -11.89 12.89 22.85
N ASP A 495 -12.23 11.60 22.88
CA ASP A 495 -12.56 10.84 24.11
C ASP A 495 -12.04 9.41 23.98
N ASP A 496 -10.99 9.08 24.70
CA ASP A 496 -10.29 7.79 24.64
C ASP A 496 -10.86 6.71 25.57
N LYS A 497 -11.99 6.97 26.24
CA LYS A 497 -12.58 6.03 27.23
C LYS A 497 -12.75 4.63 26.66
N ILE A 498 -13.15 4.52 25.39
CA ILE A 498 -13.35 3.21 24.76
C ILE A 498 -12.03 2.46 24.59
N TYR A 499 -10.95 3.14 24.25
CA TYR A 499 -9.62 2.52 24.16
C TYR A 499 -9.12 2.04 25.51
N LYS A 500 -9.30 2.84 26.57
CA LYS A 500 -8.96 2.44 27.95
C LYS A 500 -9.72 1.19 28.40
N CYS A 501 -10.96 0.99 27.92
CA CYS A 501 -11.78 -0.18 28.25
C CYS A 501 -11.54 -1.40 27.36
N ARG A 502 -11.20 -1.22 26.09
CA ARG A 502 -11.25 -2.30 25.08
C ARG A 502 -9.91 -2.70 24.51
N VAL A 503 -8.93 -1.80 24.47
CA VAL A 503 -7.60 -2.09 23.92
C VAL A 503 -6.74 -2.76 24.99
N TYR A 504 -6.19 -3.92 24.66
CA TYR A 504 -5.19 -4.58 25.50
C TYR A 504 -3.81 -4.00 25.20
N ASN A 505 -3.16 -3.39 26.18
CA ASN A 505 -1.78 -2.92 26.07
C ASN A 505 -0.87 -3.74 26.97
N GLY A 506 -0.11 -4.66 26.35
CA GLY A 506 0.86 -5.55 26.99
C GLY A 506 2.31 -5.15 26.76
N PHE A 507 2.59 -4.00 26.13
CA PHE A 507 3.98 -3.60 25.86
C PHE A 507 4.79 -3.47 27.16
N GLY A 508 5.98 -4.10 27.18
CA GLY A 508 6.82 -4.22 28.37
C GLY A 508 6.27 -5.15 29.47
N LYS A 509 5.19 -5.91 29.16
CA LYS A 509 4.52 -6.83 30.10
C LYS A 509 4.26 -8.19 29.44
N ALA A 510 5.23 -8.69 28.66
CA ALA A 510 5.15 -10.00 28.01
C ALA A 510 4.89 -11.10 29.03
N LYS A 511 4.07 -12.09 28.64
CA LYS A 511 3.73 -13.29 29.43
C LYS A 511 4.12 -14.52 28.61
N PRO A 512 5.41 -14.94 28.63
CA PRO A 512 5.92 -16.03 27.80
C PRO A 512 5.16 -17.36 27.95
N GLU A 513 4.58 -17.59 29.13
CA GLU A 513 3.77 -18.77 29.46
C GLU A 513 2.41 -18.78 28.76
N THR A 514 1.96 -17.66 28.16
CA THR A 514 0.68 -17.60 27.48
C THR A 514 0.70 -18.54 26.28
N GLU A 515 -0.27 -19.43 26.21
CA GLU A 515 -0.46 -20.35 25.08
C GLU A 515 -1.07 -19.60 23.89
N LEU A 516 -0.48 -19.76 22.70
CA LEU A 516 -1.05 -19.23 21.45
C LEU A 516 -2.30 -20.01 21.07
N ARG A 517 -3.37 -19.30 20.74
CA ARG A 517 -4.64 -19.90 20.33
C ARG A 517 -4.76 -19.94 18.83
N TYR A 518 -4.71 -21.14 18.25
CA TYR A 518 -4.80 -21.37 16.83
C TYR A 518 -6.23 -21.79 16.42
N GLY A 519 -6.75 -21.15 15.38
CA GLY A 519 -7.93 -21.67 14.67
C GLY A 519 -7.54 -22.68 13.59
N PRO A 520 -8.50 -23.45 13.07
CA PRO A 520 -8.23 -24.49 12.05
C PRO A 520 -7.63 -23.95 10.76
N ASN A 521 -7.87 -22.69 10.43
CA ASN A 521 -7.35 -22.04 9.23
C ASN A 521 -5.90 -21.56 9.38
N ILE A 522 -5.40 -21.33 10.59
CA ILE A 522 -4.04 -20.85 10.82
C ILE A 522 -3.05 -21.99 10.59
N LYS A 523 -2.17 -21.85 9.60
CA LYS A 523 -1.19 -22.86 9.20
C LYS A 523 0.23 -22.31 9.26
N ASP A 524 1.18 -23.20 9.55
CA ASP A 524 2.60 -22.90 9.45
C ASP A 524 3.06 -22.78 7.99
N TRP A 525 4.18 -22.12 7.77
CA TRP A 525 4.82 -22.05 6.47
C TRP A 525 5.35 -23.43 6.04
N PRO A 526 5.24 -23.79 4.74
CA PRO A 526 5.89 -24.98 4.22
C PRO A 526 7.41 -24.84 4.29
N LYS A 527 8.11 -25.98 4.18
CA LYS A 527 9.58 -25.99 4.15
C LYS A 527 10.12 -25.21 2.95
N MET A 528 11.03 -24.30 3.20
CA MET A 528 11.77 -23.52 2.20
C MET A 528 13.20 -24.08 2.06
N TYR A 529 13.72 -24.07 0.84
CA TYR A 529 15.03 -24.63 0.53
C TYR A 529 16.04 -23.53 0.20
N PRO A 530 17.33 -23.69 0.61
CA PRO A 530 18.38 -22.77 0.21
C PRO A 530 18.62 -22.80 -1.32
N MET A 531 19.13 -21.68 -1.84
CA MET A 531 19.56 -21.56 -3.23
C MET A 531 20.71 -22.54 -3.52
N GLN A 532 20.62 -23.27 -4.63
CA GLN A 532 21.72 -24.10 -5.12
C GLN A 532 22.72 -23.26 -5.93
N GLU A 533 23.82 -23.87 -6.37
CA GLU A 533 24.87 -23.21 -7.14
C GLU A 533 24.32 -22.54 -8.40
N ASN A 534 23.53 -23.29 -9.17
CA ASN A 534 22.87 -22.83 -10.37
C ASN A 534 21.36 -22.80 -10.16
N MET A 535 20.66 -22.03 -10.99
CA MET A 535 19.20 -21.94 -10.99
C MET A 535 18.67 -22.18 -12.39
N LEU A 536 17.69 -23.06 -12.51
CA LEU A 536 16.85 -23.22 -13.69
C LEU A 536 15.45 -22.77 -13.29
N VAL A 537 14.86 -21.81 -14.01
CA VAL A 537 13.47 -21.40 -13.79
C VAL A 537 12.67 -21.56 -15.06
N GLU A 538 11.42 -21.99 -14.92
CA GLU A 538 10.46 -22.07 -16.00
C GLU A 538 9.47 -20.94 -15.91
N LEU A 539 9.21 -20.25 -17.03
CA LEU A 539 8.23 -19.18 -17.10
C LEU A 539 6.82 -19.74 -16.88
N ALA A 540 6.21 -19.44 -15.75
CA ALA A 540 4.85 -19.85 -15.41
C ALA A 540 3.81 -18.77 -15.72
N ALA A 541 4.24 -17.52 -15.87
CA ALA A 541 3.42 -16.40 -16.33
C ALA A 541 4.27 -15.37 -17.07
N VAL A 542 3.72 -14.80 -18.14
CA VAL A 542 4.30 -13.69 -18.91
C VAL A 542 3.24 -12.61 -19.08
N ILE A 543 3.49 -11.40 -18.53
CA ILE A 543 2.52 -10.32 -18.46
C ILE A 543 3.11 -9.05 -19.10
N HIS A 544 2.57 -8.64 -20.22
CA HIS A 544 3.04 -7.47 -20.97
C HIS A 544 2.25 -6.18 -20.67
N ASP A 545 1.37 -6.19 -19.67
CA ASP A 545 0.68 -4.98 -19.24
C ASP A 545 1.69 -3.92 -18.76
N PRO A 546 1.41 -2.63 -18.97
CA PRO A 546 2.30 -1.55 -18.52
C PRO A 546 2.63 -1.61 -17.03
N VAL A 547 1.66 -2.01 -16.20
CA VAL A 547 1.79 -2.18 -14.75
C VAL A 547 1.00 -3.41 -14.30
N THR A 548 1.57 -4.22 -13.42
CA THR A 548 0.88 -5.31 -12.73
C THR A 548 0.77 -4.97 -11.25
N THR A 549 -0.45 -4.82 -10.76
CA THR A 549 -0.71 -4.45 -9.36
C THR A 549 -0.53 -5.64 -8.41
N THR A 550 -0.32 -5.35 -7.13
CA THR A 550 -0.30 -6.39 -6.09
C THR A 550 -1.67 -7.08 -5.94
N ASP A 551 -2.76 -6.41 -6.32
CA ASP A 551 -4.11 -7.01 -6.34
C ASP A 551 -4.29 -8.01 -7.49
N GLU A 552 -3.56 -7.88 -8.59
CA GLU A 552 -3.50 -8.88 -9.66
C GLU A 552 -2.58 -10.05 -9.29
N LEU A 553 -1.47 -9.78 -8.61
CA LEU A 553 -0.56 -10.83 -8.13
C LEU A 553 -1.22 -11.71 -7.06
N ILE A 554 -2.00 -11.12 -6.16
CA ILE A 554 -2.82 -11.83 -5.17
C ILE A 554 -4.08 -11.02 -4.87
N PRO A 555 -5.29 -11.47 -5.25
CA PRO A 555 -6.53 -10.73 -5.04
C PRO A 555 -6.75 -10.36 -3.58
N SER A 556 -7.39 -9.20 -3.31
CA SER A 556 -7.60 -8.74 -1.93
C SER A 556 -8.92 -9.23 -1.33
N GLY A 557 -10.06 -8.83 -1.84
CA GLY A 557 -11.36 -9.00 -1.19
C GLY A 557 -11.68 -10.43 -0.77
N GLU A 558 -11.87 -11.33 -1.75
CA GLU A 558 -12.28 -12.73 -1.49
C GLU A 558 -11.24 -13.58 -0.75
N THR A 559 -9.97 -13.18 -0.76
CA THR A 559 -8.87 -13.94 -0.16
C THR A 559 -8.46 -13.46 1.22
N SER A 560 -9.04 -12.34 1.69
CA SER A 560 -8.64 -11.70 2.94
C SER A 560 -8.68 -12.65 4.15
N SER A 561 -9.66 -13.54 4.19
CA SER A 561 -9.83 -14.52 5.26
C SER A 561 -8.88 -15.73 5.22
N TYR A 562 -8.15 -15.92 4.12
CA TYR A 562 -7.18 -17.02 4.00
C TYR A 562 -5.73 -16.58 4.26
N ARG A 563 -5.50 -15.34 4.68
CA ARG A 563 -4.16 -14.77 4.90
C ARG A 563 -3.32 -15.51 5.94
N SER A 564 -3.98 -16.21 6.86
CA SER A 564 -3.34 -17.04 7.89
C SER A 564 -3.04 -18.47 7.42
N ASN A 565 -3.35 -18.80 6.17
CA ASN A 565 -3.13 -20.13 5.58
C ASN A 565 -2.37 -20.00 4.26
N PRO A 566 -1.03 -20.04 4.31
CA PRO A 566 -0.20 -19.83 3.11
C PRO A 566 -0.52 -20.77 1.95
N LEU A 567 -0.79 -22.05 2.26
CA LEU A 567 -1.12 -23.06 1.25
C LEU A 567 -2.45 -22.74 0.57
N LYS A 568 -3.48 -22.40 1.35
CA LYS A 568 -4.79 -22.08 0.79
C LYS A 568 -4.77 -20.76 0.03
N LEU A 569 -4.06 -19.76 0.56
CA LEU A 569 -3.95 -18.46 -0.07
C LEU A 569 -3.23 -18.53 -1.41
N SER A 570 -2.17 -19.33 -1.52
CA SER A 570 -1.39 -19.46 -2.76
C SER A 570 -2.21 -19.96 -3.96
N GLU A 571 -3.33 -20.66 -3.71
CA GLU A 571 -4.27 -21.11 -4.77
C GLU A 571 -4.91 -19.94 -5.54
N PHE A 572 -4.84 -18.72 -5.02
CA PHE A 572 -5.39 -17.53 -5.65
C PHE A 572 -4.32 -16.65 -6.34
N ALA A 573 -3.04 -17.07 -6.31
CA ALA A 573 -1.96 -16.28 -6.94
C ALA A 573 -2.23 -16.12 -8.45
N LEU A 574 -2.22 -14.88 -8.95
CA LEU A 574 -2.51 -14.50 -10.35
C LEU A 574 -3.85 -15.04 -10.90
N SER A 575 -4.73 -15.57 -10.06
CA SER A 575 -5.95 -16.30 -10.46
C SER A 575 -6.88 -15.50 -11.38
N ARG A 576 -6.83 -14.18 -11.32
CA ARG A 576 -7.66 -13.29 -12.15
C ARG A 576 -6.96 -12.83 -13.42
N ARG A 577 -5.63 -12.87 -13.44
CA ARG A 577 -4.83 -12.38 -14.57
C ARG A 577 -4.28 -13.50 -15.43
N VAL A 578 -3.77 -14.55 -14.81
CA VAL A 578 -3.21 -15.75 -15.44
C VAL A 578 -3.72 -16.98 -14.66
N PRO A 579 -4.97 -17.43 -14.92
CA PRO A 579 -5.59 -18.52 -14.17
C PRO A 579 -4.79 -19.84 -14.17
N GLU A 580 -3.99 -20.08 -15.21
CA GLU A 580 -3.16 -21.26 -15.38
C GLU A 580 -1.91 -21.27 -14.49
N TYR A 581 -1.51 -20.10 -13.96
CA TYR A 581 -0.27 -19.90 -13.19
C TYR A 581 -0.12 -20.89 -12.03
N VAL A 582 -1.17 -21.06 -11.22
CA VAL A 582 -1.13 -21.95 -10.04
C VAL A 582 -0.88 -23.38 -10.44
N GLY A 583 -1.57 -23.85 -11.47
CA GLY A 583 -1.41 -25.23 -11.99
C GLY A 583 0.00 -25.47 -12.53
N LEU A 584 0.51 -24.56 -13.35
CA LEU A 584 1.86 -24.63 -13.92
C LEU A 584 2.94 -24.60 -12.81
N SER A 585 2.84 -23.66 -11.87
CA SER A 585 3.81 -23.54 -10.77
C SER A 585 3.84 -24.77 -9.88
N LYS A 586 2.69 -25.39 -9.58
CA LYS A 586 2.62 -26.63 -8.80
C LYS A 586 3.29 -27.80 -9.52
N GLU A 587 3.10 -27.92 -10.83
CA GLU A 587 3.75 -28.96 -11.61
C GLU A 587 5.29 -28.78 -11.64
N ILE A 588 5.77 -27.53 -11.79
CA ILE A 588 7.19 -27.18 -11.68
C ILE A 588 7.72 -27.55 -10.29
N GLN A 589 7.01 -27.15 -9.22
CA GLN A 589 7.41 -27.48 -7.84
C GLN A 589 7.48 -28.98 -7.59
N LYS A 590 6.53 -29.75 -8.10
CA LYS A 590 6.51 -31.22 -7.99
C LYS A 590 7.76 -31.82 -8.65
N GLN A 591 8.16 -31.31 -9.81
CA GLN A 591 9.36 -31.77 -10.51
C GLN A 591 10.65 -31.40 -9.70
N ASP A 592 10.71 -30.23 -9.06
CA ASP A 592 11.85 -29.89 -8.19
C ASP A 592 11.93 -30.79 -6.95
N LEU A 593 10.80 -31.06 -6.31
CA LEU A 593 10.75 -31.97 -5.16
C LEU A 593 11.20 -33.40 -5.54
N ALA A 594 10.73 -33.92 -6.68
CA ALA A 594 11.18 -35.22 -7.20
C ALA A 594 12.68 -35.19 -7.53
N ARG A 595 13.18 -34.15 -8.16
CA ARG A 595 14.61 -33.95 -8.45
C ARG A 595 15.47 -33.99 -7.18
N ARG A 596 15.01 -33.37 -6.08
CA ARG A 596 15.69 -33.42 -4.76
C ARG A 596 15.76 -34.82 -4.17
N GLU A 597 14.86 -35.70 -4.56
CA GLU A 597 14.85 -37.12 -4.19
C GLU A 597 15.62 -38.00 -5.19
N GLY A 598 16.28 -37.40 -6.18
CA GLY A 598 17.05 -38.09 -7.20
C GLY A 598 16.26 -38.50 -8.44
N ASN A 599 14.97 -38.13 -8.53
CA ASN A 599 14.08 -38.44 -9.64
C ASN A 599 13.94 -37.21 -10.57
N VAL A 600 14.82 -37.07 -11.54
CA VAL A 600 14.82 -35.95 -12.48
C VAL A 600 13.84 -36.25 -13.62
N SER A 601 12.86 -35.36 -13.85
CA SER A 601 11.94 -35.48 -14.99
C SER A 601 12.67 -35.28 -16.32
N GLU A 602 12.17 -35.90 -17.40
CA GLU A 602 12.72 -35.80 -18.74
C GLU A 602 12.83 -34.33 -19.19
N ASN A 603 11.79 -33.52 -18.95
CA ASN A 603 11.74 -32.09 -19.25
C ASN A 603 12.91 -31.29 -18.60
N VAL A 604 13.22 -31.58 -17.34
CA VAL A 604 14.34 -30.92 -16.61
C VAL A 604 15.68 -31.47 -17.10
N ALA A 605 15.80 -32.78 -17.31
CA ALA A 605 17.00 -33.43 -17.79
C ALA A 605 17.44 -32.93 -19.18
N GLU A 606 16.49 -32.80 -20.11
CA GLU A 606 16.75 -32.25 -21.44
C GLU A 606 17.20 -30.80 -21.40
N ALA A 607 16.53 -29.95 -20.59
CA ALA A 607 16.90 -28.56 -20.43
C ALA A 607 18.32 -28.41 -19.86
N LEU A 608 18.67 -29.16 -18.82
CA LEU A 608 19.98 -29.11 -18.22
C LEU A 608 21.09 -29.65 -19.19
N LYS A 609 20.78 -30.68 -19.97
CA LYS A 609 21.68 -31.18 -21.01
C LYS A 609 21.97 -30.14 -22.08
N ALA A 610 20.95 -29.37 -22.48
CA ALA A 610 21.10 -28.32 -23.51
C ALA A 610 22.09 -27.22 -23.10
N VAL A 611 22.26 -26.97 -21.80
CA VAL A 611 23.19 -25.96 -21.23
C VAL A 611 24.41 -26.56 -20.54
N GLY A 612 24.58 -27.86 -20.60
CA GLY A 612 25.74 -28.55 -20.01
C GLY A 612 25.77 -28.55 -18.48
N ALA A 613 24.63 -28.48 -17.82
CA ALA A 613 24.47 -28.45 -16.37
C ALA A 613 24.00 -29.79 -15.80
N THR A 614 24.08 -29.97 -14.47
CA THR A 614 23.67 -31.17 -13.76
C THR A 614 22.50 -30.85 -12.77
N ALA A 615 21.71 -31.88 -12.48
CA ALA A 615 20.55 -31.73 -11.60
C ALA A 615 20.93 -31.60 -10.10
N GLU A 616 22.07 -32.10 -9.71
CA GLU A 616 22.53 -32.13 -8.30
C GLU A 616 22.79 -30.72 -7.75
N ASN A 617 23.33 -29.83 -8.57
CA ASN A 617 23.71 -28.46 -8.16
C ASN A 617 22.84 -27.36 -8.76
N THR A 618 21.73 -27.72 -9.40
CA THR A 618 20.80 -26.78 -10.04
C THR A 618 19.41 -26.89 -9.44
N SER A 619 18.88 -25.81 -8.86
CA SER A 619 17.47 -25.72 -8.44
C SER A 619 16.54 -25.61 -9.65
N PHE A 620 15.31 -26.06 -9.50
CA PHE A 620 14.27 -25.88 -10.50
C PHE A 620 13.06 -25.18 -9.88
N GLY A 621 12.67 -24.02 -10.40
CA GLY A 621 11.57 -23.24 -9.84
C GLY A 621 10.75 -22.52 -10.90
N SER A 622 9.64 -21.94 -10.49
CA SER A 622 8.82 -21.11 -11.37
C SER A 622 9.31 -19.65 -11.39
N CYS A 623 9.04 -18.98 -12.51
CA CYS A 623 9.36 -17.58 -12.75
C CYS A 623 8.15 -16.84 -13.31
N VAL A 624 7.96 -15.60 -12.88
CA VAL A 624 7.00 -14.67 -13.47
C VAL A 624 7.77 -13.57 -14.20
N PHE A 625 7.43 -13.34 -15.47
CA PHE A 625 7.79 -12.12 -16.16
C PHE A 625 6.62 -11.13 -16.13
N ALA A 626 6.90 -9.87 -15.81
CA ALA A 626 5.95 -8.78 -15.94
C ALA A 626 6.69 -7.47 -16.24
N ASN A 627 6.13 -6.58 -17.06
CA ASN A 627 6.82 -5.34 -17.44
C ASN A 627 7.17 -4.48 -16.20
N ARG A 628 6.19 -4.25 -15.31
CA ARG A 628 6.35 -3.41 -14.11
C ARG A 628 5.48 -3.96 -12.96
N PRO A 629 5.91 -5.02 -12.25
CA PRO A 629 5.11 -5.64 -11.21
C PRO A 629 5.20 -4.92 -9.86
N GLY A 630 4.14 -5.06 -9.06
CA GLY A 630 4.13 -4.75 -7.64
C GLY A 630 3.68 -3.34 -7.29
N ASP A 631 2.87 -2.70 -8.14
CA ASP A 631 2.20 -1.46 -7.79
C ASP A 631 1.10 -1.69 -6.74
N GLY A 632 0.92 -0.73 -5.83
CA GLY A 632 -0.18 -0.69 -4.88
C GLY A 632 0.18 -1.14 -3.47
N SER A 633 -0.55 -2.11 -2.92
CA SER A 633 -0.47 -2.53 -1.52
C SER A 633 0.90 -3.08 -1.10
N ALA A 634 1.30 -2.84 0.16
CA ALA A 634 2.50 -3.44 0.77
C ALA A 634 2.41 -4.97 0.97
N ARG A 635 1.44 -5.61 0.35
CA ARG A 635 1.05 -7.00 0.53
C ARG A 635 2.20 -7.95 0.23
N GLU A 636 2.78 -8.48 1.28
CA GLU A 636 3.86 -9.47 1.23
C GLU A 636 3.40 -10.76 0.54
N GLN A 637 2.11 -11.09 0.64
CA GLN A 637 1.53 -12.30 0.04
C GLN A 637 1.64 -12.31 -1.50
N ALA A 638 1.84 -11.18 -2.15
CA ALA A 638 2.15 -11.13 -3.58
C ALA A 638 3.46 -11.87 -3.93
N ALA A 639 4.40 -11.95 -2.97
CA ALA A 639 5.66 -12.71 -3.13
C ALA A 639 5.59 -14.07 -2.41
N SER A 640 5.11 -14.12 -1.15
CA SER A 640 5.09 -15.38 -0.40
C SER A 640 4.25 -16.47 -1.08
N CYS A 641 3.13 -16.12 -1.73
CA CYS A 641 2.33 -17.09 -2.46
C CYS A 641 3.07 -17.67 -3.67
N GLN A 642 3.86 -16.85 -4.38
CA GLN A 642 4.72 -17.35 -5.44
C GLN A 642 5.77 -18.33 -4.88
N LYS A 643 6.39 -17.99 -3.73
CA LYS A 643 7.36 -18.87 -3.08
C LYS A 643 6.75 -20.18 -2.59
N VAL A 644 5.57 -20.13 -2.00
CA VAL A 644 4.82 -21.32 -1.58
C VAL A 644 4.54 -22.27 -2.76
N LEU A 645 4.34 -21.70 -3.95
CA LEU A 645 4.16 -22.44 -5.21
C LEU A 645 5.47 -22.81 -5.91
N GLY A 646 6.63 -22.60 -5.28
CA GLY A 646 7.93 -22.95 -5.85
C GLY A 646 8.55 -21.88 -6.73
N GLY A 647 8.16 -20.59 -6.55
CA GLY A 647 8.78 -19.45 -7.24
C GLY A 647 10.19 -19.18 -6.74
N ASP A 648 11.17 -19.09 -7.65
CA ASP A 648 12.58 -18.82 -7.32
C ASP A 648 13.09 -17.50 -7.92
N ALA A 649 12.48 -16.99 -8.96
CA ALA A 649 12.84 -15.71 -9.58
C ALA A 649 11.63 -14.98 -10.17
N ASN A 650 11.75 -13.66 -10.29
CA ASN A 650 10.92 -12.84 -11.15
C ASN A 650 11.82 -12.05 -12.10
N ILE A 651 11.36 -11.80 -13.32
CA ILE A 651 12.04 -10.99 -14.33
C ILE A 651 11.13 -9.84 -14.72
N CYS A 652 11.65 -8.61 -14.81
CA CYS A 652 10.89 -7.45 -15.23
C CYS A 652 11.79 -6.39 -15.86
N TYR A 653 11.21 -5.34 -16.44
CA TYR A 653 11.99 -4.17 -16.83
C TYR A 653 12.30 -3.28 -15.63
N GLU A 654 11.32 -3.13 -14.71
CA GLU A 654 11.50 -2.43 -13.44
C GLU A 654 10.44 -2.87 -12.42
N TYR A 655 10.76 -2.80 -11.15
CA TYR A 655 9.80 -3.00 -10.07
C TYR A 655 9.01 -1.70 -9.83
N ALA A 656 7.68 -1.81 -9.75
CA ALA A 656 6.83 -0.64 -9.51
C ALA A 656 7.13 0.03 -8.17
N THR A 657 7.41 -0.77 -7.13
CA THR A 657 7.73 -0.26 -5.79
C THR A 657 8.90 -1.03 -5.16
N LYS A 658 9.66 -0.34 -4.28
CA LYS A 658 10.67 -0.99 -3.43
C LYS A 658 10.03 -2.10 -2.57
N ARG A 659 8.82 -1.87 -2.08
CA ARG A 659 8.08 -2.82 -1.22
C ARG A 659 7.96 -4.22 -1.81
N TYR A 660 7.50 -4.32 -3.05
CA TYR A 660 7.34 -5.62 -3.71
C TYR A 660 8.69 -6.30 -3.97
N ARG A 661 9.70 -5.53 -4.40
CA ARG A 661 11.05 -6.03 -4.57
C ARG A 661 11.63 -6.58 -3.26
N SER A 662 11.47 -5.86 -2.14
CA SER A 662 11.91 -6.31 -0.81
C SER A 662 11.16 -7.57 -0.37
N ASN A 663 9.86 -7.69 -0.66
CA ASN A 663 9.10 -8.90 -0.39
C ASN A 663 9.64 -10.10 -1.16
N CYS A 664 9.97 -9.95 -2.44
CA CYS A 664 10.61 -11.01 -3.22
C CYS A 664 11.90 -11.48 -2.56
N ILE A 665 12.79 -10.56 -2.18
CA ILE A 665 14.06 -10.85 -1.51
C ILE A 665 13.83 -11.61 -0.19
N ASN A 666 12.95 -11.14 0.67
CA ASN A 666 12.66 -11.75 1.97
C ASN A 666 12.09 -13.18 1.83
N TRP A 667 11.45 -13.48 0.72
CA TRP A 667 10.95 -14.82 0.39
C TRP A 667 11.91 -15.63 -0.49
N GLY A 668 13.14 -15.14 -0.74
CA GLY A 668 14.14 -15.84 -1.52
C GLY A 668 13.82 -15.95 -3.01
N ILE A 669 13.03 -15.03 -3.53
CA ILE A 669 12.76 -14.88 -4.96
C ILE A 669 13.72 -13.85 -5.51
N VAL A 670 14.62 -14.24 -6.44
CA VAL A 670 15.59 -13.33 -7.00
C VAL A 670 14.89 -12.29 -7.90
N PRO A 671 15.03 -10.98 -7.59
CA PRO A 671 14.33 -9.94 -8.33
C PRO A 671 15.16 -9.44 -9.51
N PHE A 672 15.17 -10.17 -10.61
CA PHE A 672 15.90 -9.78 -11.82
C PHE A 672 15.22 -8.64 -12.56
N THR A 673 16.07 -7.82 -13.22
CA THR A 673 15.64 -6.87 -14.24
C THR A 673 16.41 -7.09 -15.54
N ILE A 674 15.83 -6.65 -16.66
CA ILE A 674 16.46 -6.64 -17.98
C ILE A 674 16.50 -5.21 -18.53
N ALA A 675 17.37 -4.95 -19.51
CA ALA A 675 17.46 -3.64 -20.15
C ALA A 675 16.15 -3.31 -20.90
N LYS A 676 15.77 -2.03 -20.88
CA LYS A 676 14.48 -1.56 -21.47
C LYS A 676 14.38 -1.71 -22.98
N ASP A 677 15.52 -1.82 -23.68
CA ASP A 677 15.64 -2.01 -25.11
C ASP A 677 15.63 -3.48 -25.53
N VAL A 678 15.62 -4.41 -24.58
CA VAL A 678 15.52 -5.86 -24.86
C VAL A 678 14.05 -6.25 -24.93
N GLU A 679 13.62 -6.77 -26.08
CA GLU A 679 12.28 -7.35 -26.21
C GLU A 679 12.23 -8.72 -25.51
N PHE A 680 11.25 -8.90 -24.64
CA PHE A 680 11.01 -10.18 -23.96
C PHE A 680 9.92 -10.97 -24.70
N ASN A 681 10.33 -11.71 -25.74
CA ASN A 681 9.45 -12.48 -26.61
C ASN A 681 9.47 -13.98 -26.27
N TYR A 682 9.37 -14.30 -24.96
CA TYR A 682 9.31 -15.67 -24.46
C TYR A 682 7.93 -16.00 -23.93
N GLU A 683 7.60 -17.27 -23.87
CA GLU A 683 6.26 -17.77 -23.51
C GLU A 683 6.29 -18.65 -22.25
N PRO A 684 5.16 -18.86 -21.58
CA PRO A 684 5.06 -19.87 -20.52
C PRO A 684 5.54 -21.24 -21.01
N GLY A 685 6.40 -21.90 -20.21
CA GLY A 685 7.06 -23.15 -20.55
C GLY A 685 8.51 -23.00 -21.04
N ASP A 686 8.91 -21.81 -21.53
CA ASP A 686 10.33 -21.51 -21.78
C ASP A 686 11.08 -21.46 -20.46
N LYS A 687 12.39 -21.84 -20.49
CA LYS A 687 13.20 -21.92 -19.27
C LYS A 687 14.38 -20.96 -19.34
N VAL A 688 14.78 -20.45 -18.18
CA VAL A 688 15.96 -19.61 -18.03
C VAL A 688 16.95 -20.30 -17.11
N PHE A 689 18.14 -20.62 -17.63
CA PHE A 689 19.24 -21.18 -16.86
C PHE A 689 20.22 -20.08 -16.45
N ILE A 690 20.53 -20.02 -15.16
CA ILE A 690 21.34 -18.98 -14.54
C ILE A 690 22.53 -19.67 -13.83
N PRO A 691 23.68 -19.78 -14.48
CA PRO A 691 24.86 -20.47 -13.94
C PRO A 691 25.52 -19.66 -12.83
N GLY A 692 25.96 -20.33 -11.74
CA GLY A 692 26.74 -19.71 -10.68
C GLY A 692 26.04 -18.59 -9.92
N ILE A 693 24.71 -18.54 -9.92
CA ILE A 693 23.94 -17.42 -9.34
C ILE A 693 24.20 -17.27 -7.83
N ARG A 694 24.35 -18.38 -7.09
CA ARG A 694 24.62 -18.32 -5.66
C ARG A 694 25.94 -17.62 -5.37
N GLU A 695 27.00 -17.99 -6.08
CA GLU A 695 28.30 -17.36 -5.95
C GLU A 695 28.27 -15.89 -6.37
N ALA A 696 27.61 -15.58 -7.49
CA ALA A 696 27.48 -14.20 -7.99
C ALA A 696 26.81 -13.29 -6.96
N ILE A 697 25.70 -13.72 -6.35
CA ILE A 697 24.99 -12.97 -5.31
C ILE A 697 25.90 -12.75 -4.09
N LEU A 698 26.54 -13.81 -3.57
CA LEU A 698 27.38 -13.73 -2.38
C LEU A 698 28.66 -12.91 -2.61
N ALA A 699 29.23 -12.96 -3.82
CA ALA A 699 30.39 -12.16 -4.21
C ALA A 699 30.08 -10.67 -4.44
N GLY A 700 28.84 -10.27 -4.34
CA GLY A 700 28.45 -8.86 -4.52
C GLY A 700 28.32 -8.42 -5.97
N LYS A 701 28.24 -9.34 -6.94
CA LYS A 701 27.90 -8.99 -8.33
C LYS A 701 26.50 -8.39 -8.41
N GLU A 702 26.25 -7.62 -9.44
CA GLU A 702 24.96 -6.95 -9.67
C GLU A 702 24.31 -7.36 -11.00
N GLU A 703 24.99 -8.22 -11.77
CA GLU A 703 24.55 -8.70 -13.07
C GLU A 703 25.11 -10.10 -13.35
N ILE A 704 24.49 -10.84 -14.26
CA ILE A 704 24.87 -12.18 -14.67
C ILE A 704 24.38 -12.52 -16.07
N ASP A 705 25.19 -13.23 -16.84
CA ASP A 705 24.79 -13.84 -18.09
C ASP A 705 24.01 -15.11 -17.84
N ALA A 706 22.89 -15.27 -18.51
CA ALA A 706 21.99 -16.40 -18.43
C ALA A 706 21.60 -16.91 -19.83
N GLN A 707 20.90 -18.02 -19.89
CA GLN A 707 20.52 -18.67 -21.14
C GLN A 707 19.04 -19.01 -21.12
N VAL A 708 18.29 -18.56 -22.13
CA VAL A 708 16.88 -18.94 -22.31
C VAL A 708 16.82 -20.17 -23.23
N ILE A 709 16.17 -21.21 -22.74
CA ILE A 709 15.96 -22.49 -23.45
C ILE A 709 14.54 -22.46 -23.99
N THR A 710 14.39 -22.45 -25.30
CA THR A 710 13.12 -22.46 -26.01
C THR A 710 13.05 -23.70 -26.92
N LYS A 711 11.92 -23.94 -27.55
CA LYS A 711 11.74 -24.98 -28.57
C LYS A 711 12.65 -24.75 -29.81
N GLU A 712 13.06 -23.52 -30.05
CA GLU A 712 13.95 -23.13 -31.16
C GLU A 712 15.44 -23.29 -30.82
N GLY A 713 15.80 -23.52 -29.56
CA GLY A 713 17.17 -23.65 -29.06
C GLY A 713 17.48 -22.74 -27.90
N VAL A 714 18.78 -22.55 -27.64
CA VAL A 714 19.29 -21.75 -26.51
C VAL A 714 19.70 -20.37 -27.00
N LYS A 715 19.22 -19.33 -26.31
CA LYS A 715 19.50 -17.91 -26.59
C LYS A 715 20.10 -17.22 -25.36
N PRO A 716 21.10 -16.32 -25.50
CA PRO A 716 21.63 -15.60 -24.35
C PRO A 716 20.65 -14.54 -23.85
N ILE A 717 20.67 -14.27 -22.53
CA ILE A 717 19.99 -13.15 -21.89
C ILE A 717 20.89 -12.59 -20.79
N HIS A 718 20.90 -11.27 -20.62
CA HIS A 718 21.63 -10.60 -19.55
C HIS A 718 20.68 -10.13 -18.47
N LEU A 719 20.95 -10.50 -17.21
CA LEU A 719 20.08 -10.24 -16.06
C LEU A 719 20.80 -9.35 -15.05
N PHE A 720 20.08 -8.37 -14.49
CA PHE A 720 20.55 -7.48 -13.42
C PHE A 720 19.84 -7.80 -12.11
N PHE A 721 20.54 -7.69 -10.98
CA PHE A 721 20.00 -7.80 -9.61
C PHE A 721 20.69 -6.78 -8.68
N GLN A 722 20.69 -5.53 -9.13
CA GLN A 722 21.43 -4.41 -8.54
C GLN A 722 20.92 -4.02 -7.15
N ASN A 723 21.77 -3.28 -6.41
CA ASN A 723 21.44 -2.66 -5.13
C ASN A 723 20.97 -3.63 -4.02
N LEU A 724 21.52 -4.83 -3.99
CA LEU A 724 21.34 -5.76 -2.88
C LEU A 724 22.30 -5.43 -1.73
N THR A 725 21.79 -5.34 -0.51
CA THR A 725 22.64 -5.25 0.70
C THR A 725 23.28 -6.62 1.02
N ALA A 726 24.29 -6.63 1.89
CA ALA A 726 24.92 -7.88 2.30
C ALA A 726 23.92 -8.85 2.97
N ASN A 727 23.01 -8.32 3.79
CA ASN A 727 21.95 -9.12 4.43
C ASN A 727 20.98 -9.69 3.40
N GLU A 728 20.53 -8.89 2.43
CA GLU A 728 19.62 -9.33 1.36
C GLU A 728 20.26 -10.43 0.50
N ARG A 729 21.55 -10.33 0.19
CA ARG A 729 22.29 -11.35 -0.53
C ARG A 729 22.32 -12.69 0.22
N GLN A 730 22.54 -12.62 1.54
CA GLN A 730 22.53 -13.82 2.37
C GLN A 730 21.13 -14.43 2.51
N ILE A 731 20.07 -13.59 2.64
CA ILE A 731 18.68 -14.05 2.68
C ILE A 731 18.32 -14.81 1.40
N LEU A 732 18.70 -14.28 0.22
CA LEU A 732 18.49 -14.95 -1.06
C LEU A 732 19.23 -16.30 -1.13
N ALA A 733 20.50 -16.31 -0.70
CA ALA A 733 21.32 -17.53 -0.70
C ALA A 733 20.78 -18.61 0.26
N ASP A 734 20.22 -18.21 1.40
CA ASP A 734 19.61 -19.11 2.39
C ASP A 734 18.18 -19.54 1.99
N GLY A 735 17.61 -18.95 0.94
CA GLY A 735 16.32 -19.30 0.34
C GLY A 735 15.11 -18.57 0.91
N CYS A 736 15.21 -17.95 2.09
CA CYS A 736 14.24 -17.01 2.65
C CYS A 736 14.73 -16.44 3.99
N LEU A 737 14.01 -15.43 4.49
CA LEU A 737 14.30 -14.76 5.75
C LEU A 737 14.29 -15.73 6.96
N MET A 738 13.37 -16.69 7.00
CA MET A 738 13.29 -17.69 8.10
C MET A 738 14.55 -18.56 8.16
N ASN A 739 15.02 -19.03 7.01
CA ASN A 739 16.24 -19.83 6.91
C ASN A 739 17.47 -19.02 7.31
N TYR A 740 17.56 -17.76 6.89
CA TYR A 740 18.63 -16.84 7.26
C TYR A 740 18.77 -16.73 8.78
N TYR A 741 17.69 -16.52 9.50
CA TYR A 741 17.72 -16.46 10.97
C TYR A 741 17.98 -17.82 11.62
N ALA A 742 17.49 -18.91 11.04
CA ALA A 742 17.79 -20.25 11.55
C ALA A 742 19.28 -20.61 11.40
N SER A 743 19.95 -20.17 10.34
CA SER A 743 21.39 -20.38 10.11
C SER A 743 22.26 -19.49 10.98
N SER A 744 21.84 -18.26 11.27
CA SER A 744 22.59 -17.29 12.10
C SER A 744 22.65 -17.66 13.59
N LYS A 745 21.82 -18.60 14.05
CA LYS A 745 21.85 -19.14 15.42
C LYS A 745 22.74 -20.36 15.59
N ARG A 746 23.37 -20.83 14.53
CA ARG A 746 24.36 -21.90 14.54
C ARG A 746 25.78 -21.35 14.54
#